data_3890111331a73b361f5838149d6d9df5
#
_entry.id   3890111331a73b361f5838149d6d9df5
#
_cell.length_a   1.000
_cell.length_b   1.000
_cell.length_c   1.000
_cell.angle_alpha   90.00
_cell.angle_beta   90.00
_cell.angle_gamma   90.00
#
_symmetry.space_group_name_H-M   'P 1'
#
loop_
_entity.id
_entity.type
_entity.pdbx_description
1 polymer ?
#
loop_
_entity_poly.entity_id
_entity_poly.type
_entity_poly.pdbx_seq_one_letter_code
_entity_poly.pdbx_strand_id
1 'polypeptide(L)'
;MSFIFGGSKTTTRAEKIASFQSTACEFGSPLPIAYGTCKMAPNLINYQDFTTIENRTTVKTGKHSSATTIDYDYYVYAELALSEGVIDGIGKIWIGNDVFENLQVFNGKNGQQGAPLSLNVGDNPNPTTYMATKHPDIAVGYKNMAYLYGKIFLGTNSASVPSYNFEIKGLHRLSGDGVDANPADVIIDLLSRIGYAEYIDKASFDDYRSYCRGFGLLISTPGGLFGGQKKCQEYVKGILNITNSYMFWSDDGFKIVPRDDRPRGSWRPNNVVRYDITTKDMQQQSNGACVNYARKDSSELYNRWGVVFTNRANNYEEETIFYEDTADIKKNGIRAAQSVDAKWFHTAERAVKLAEMLARINRTECIKYTFKLNWKFVCLEPGDLITLTDYAVGLDKQLCMIDSVTEDGSGLLTVTALRREAVVDEIKYNVPKHTYNQINFNAEPGNVNTPLFITPPSELTVAASGLEVWLAIQGKSEYWGGASVYVSTKDGAYSLYGVHNINSNYGKILTDMTADSTTVEVKFSNVGTVEMLEGSAADAENGLTDLWINGECLAYTRSTLVAVNTYRLEGLLRGRYNTAPKPHAIGDDFARLDGSLYRVQLTKNYLGKTMYCKLPSFNTLKKSPQALNDVVFYTHTISLYDIPNVSNITAGVINAGIRGWNVEVTWTAPDWADYSQGRVCYKAKAAKEWSYVGVGVNSLLIKNIRTAGTYVVSVATKDTNGNHETPDASTQIEFVITEEVQS
;
A
#
# COMPACT_ATOMS: atom_id res chain seq x y z
N MET A 1 -12.54 60.08 17.25
CA MET A 1 -11.61 59.03 17.70
C MET A 1 -11.37 58.06 16.55
N SER A 2 -10.17 58.12 15.94
CA SER A 2 -9.78 57.24 14.85
C SER A 2 -9.27 55.93 15.47
N PHE A 3 -10.00 54.84 15.31
CA PHE A 3 -9.50 53.51 15.66
C PHE A 3 -8.54 53.05 14.56
N ILE A 4 -7.25 53.08 14.86
CA ILE A 4 -6.20 52.47 14.04
C ILE A 4 -6.32 50.95 14.23
N PHE A 5 -6.90 50.25 13.26
CA PHE A 5 -6.84 48.79 13.17
C PHE A 5 -5.44 48.39 12.72
N GLY A 6 -4.56 48.16 13.68
CA GLY A 6 -3.25 47.56 13.43
C GLY A 6 -3.41 46.12 12.91
N GLY A 7 -3.03 45.86 11.68
CA GLY A 7 -2.99 44.51 11.15
C GLY A 7 -1.95 43.65 11.93
N SER A 8 -2.37 42.49 12.39
CA SER A 8 -1.49 41.54 13.07
C SER A 8 -0.57 40.85 12.07
N LYS A 9 0.75 40.98 12.23
CA LYS A 9 1.77 40.22 11.51
C LYS A 9 2.34 39.19 12.46
N THR A 10 2.10 37.91 12.19
CA THR A 10 2.67 36.80 12.97
C THR A 10 3.81 36.17 12.17
N THR A 11 4.99 35.99 12.80
CA THR A 11 6.13 35.30 12.18
C THR A 11 6.46 34.09 13.03
N THR A 12 6.37 32.90 12.43
CA THR A 12 6.84 31.63 13.00
C THR A 12 8.14 31.26 12.33
N ARG A 13 9.18 30.98 13.13
CA ARG A 13 10.52 30.65 12.63
C ARG A 13 10.95 29.30 13.17
N ALA A 14 11.36 28.37 12.30
CA ALA A 14 12.01 27.14 12.71
C ALA A 14 13.41 27.41 13.29
N GLU A 15 13.87 26.57 14.18
CA GLU A 15 15.23 26.67 14.74
C GLU A 15 16.26 26.29 13.66
N LYS A 16 17.29 27.13 13.50
CA LYS A 16 18.35 26.88 12.51
C LYS A 16 19.36 25.90 13.06
N ILE A 17 19.54 24.74 12.38
CA ILE A 17 20.57 23.75 12.71
C ILE A 17 21.93 24.23 12.25
N ALA A 18 22.90 24.28 13.17
CA ALA A 18 24.22 24.89 12.93
C ALA A 18 25.22 23.94 12.25
N SER A 19 25.04 22.61 12.37
CA SER A 19 25.98 21.62 11.86
C SER A 19 25.28 20.40 11.28
N PHE A 20 25.98 19.73 10.35
CA PHE A 20 25.57 18.46 9.79
C PHE A 20 25.53 17.35 10.87
N GLN A 21 24.50 16.54 10.84
CA GLN A 21 24.32 15.40 11.74
C GLN A 21 24.42 14.10 10.94
N SER A 22 25.44 13.30 11.20
CA SER A 22 25.60 11.97 10.58
C SER A 22 25.59 10.89 11.65
N THR A 23 24.75 9.88 11.46
CA THR A 23 24.74 8.64 12.24
C THR A 23 25.34 7.45 11.49
N ALA A 24 25.75 7.64 10.23
CA ALA A 24 26.06 6.57 9.28
C ALA A 24 27.51 6.53 8.79
N CYS A 25 28.45 7.11 9.53
CA CYS A 25 29.87 7.09 9.15
C CYS A 25 30.72 6.55 10.30
N GLU A 26 31.01 5.25 10.24
CA GLU A 26 31.92 4.60 11.19
C GLU A 26 33.22 4.25 10.48
N PHE A 27 34.34 4.83 10.95
CA PHE A 27 35.65 4.55 10.39
C PHE A 27 36.00 3.07 10.57
N GLY A 28 36.43 2.41 9.49
CA GLY A 28 36.75 0.99 9.47
C GLY A 28 35.56 0.06 9.16
N SER A 29 34.40 0.61 8.85
CA SER A 29 33.28 -0.20 8.34
C SER A 29 33.67 -0.86 7.01
N PRO A 30 33.43 -2.18 6.83
CA PRO A 30 33.76 -2.89 5.61
C PRO A 30 32.92 -2.38 4.43
N LEU A 31 33.54 -2.25 3.27
CA LEU A 31 32.82 -1.95 2.03
C LEU A 31 32.16 -3.21 1.51
N PRO A 32 30.86 -3.20 1.16
CA PRO A 32 30.17 -4.37 0.65
C PRO A 32 30.63 -4.72 -0.78
N ILE A 33 30.47 -6.00 -1.14
CA ILE A 33 30.64 -6.49 -2.51
C ILE A 33 29.27 -6.87 -3.05
N ALA A 34 28.84 -6.24 -4.14
CA ALA A 34 27.58 -6.52 -4.80
C ALA A 34 27.77 -7.52 -5.95
N TYR A 35 27.29 -8.75 -5.78
CA TYR A 35 27.16 -9.73 -6.86
C TYR A 35 25.72 -9.72 -7.38
N GLY A 36 25.55 -9.80 -8.71
CA GLY A 36 24.23 -9.76 -9.32
C GLY A 36 23.55 -8.40 -9.16
N THR A 37 22.23 -8.36 -9.08
CA THR A 37 21.45 -7.14 -8.86
C THR A 37 20.81 -7.19 -7.48
N CYS A 38 21.19 -6.28 -6.59
CA CYS A 38 20.80 -6.29 -5.18
C CYS A 38 20.47 -4.88 -4.67
N LYS A 39 19.70 -4.78 -3.58
CA LYS A 39 19.37 -3.53 -2.89
C LYS A 39 20.32 -3.36 -1.70
N MET A 40 21.03 -2.24 -1.65
CA MET A 40 21.97 -1.95 -0.58
C MET A 40 21.88 -0.49 -0.12
N ALA A 41 22.14 -0.26 1.17
CA ALA A 41 22.35 1.07 1.71
C ALA A 41 23.79 1.51 1.41
N PRO A 42 24.04 2.81 1.12
CA PRO A 42 25.37 3.33 0.89
C PRO A 42 26.10 3.61 2.21
N ASN A 43 27.43 3.63 2.17
CA ASN A 43 28.27 4.15 3.25
C ASN A 43 28.71 5.59 2.93
N LEU A 44 28.50 6.51 3.86
CA LEU A 44 29.01 7.88 3.72
C LEU A 44 30.52 7.87 3.95
N ILE A 45 31.31 8.19 2.89
CA ILE A 45 32.79 8.18 2.94
C ILE A 45 33.39 9.58 3.02
N ASN A 46 32.68 10.60 2.53
CA ASN A 46 33.15 11.99 2.60
C ASN A 46 31.93 12.93 2.60
N TYR A 47 32.06 14.07 3.29
CA TYR A 47 31.12 15.18 3.22
C TYR A 47 31.78 16.52 3.40
N GLN A 48 31.31 17.53 2.65
CA GLN A 48 31.85 18.89 2.67
C GLN A 48 30.72 19.92 2.43
N ASP A 49 30.99 21.16 2.68
CA ASP A 49 30.15 22.32 2.31
C ASP A 49 28.70 22.23 2.75
N PHE A 50 28.52 22.04 4.07
CA PHE A 50 27.17 22.12 4.66
C PHE A 50 26.58 23.51 4.44
N THR A 51 25.46 23.61 3.78
CA THR A 51 24.82 24.90 3.42
C THR A 51 23.34 24.90 3.85
N THR A 52 22.87 26.11 4.19
CA THR A 52 21.48 26.35 4.62
C THR A 52 20.86 27.40 3.72
N ILE A 53 19.66 27.16 3.23
CA ILE A 53 18.84 28.10 2.47
C ILE A 53 17.60 28.43 3.30
N GLU A 54 17.36 29.73 3.54
CA GLU A 54 16.18 30.19 4.26
C GLU A 54 15.01 30.35 3.29
N ASN A 55 13.90 29.69 3.57
CA ASN A 55 12.66 29.77 2.81
C ASN A 55 11.64 30.58 3.60
N ARG A 56 11.06 31.63 2.98
CA ARG A 56 10.02 32.45 3.58
C ARG A 56 8.71 32.31 2.84
N THR A 57 7.71 31.77 3.50
CA THR A 57 6.36 31.68 2.96
C THR A 57 5.44 32.63 3.72
N THR A 58 4.87 33.61 3.02
CA THR A 58 3.94 34.58 3.63
C THR A 58 2.54 34.36 3.08
N VAL A 59 1.60 34.03 3.96
CA VAL A 59 0.21 33.85 3.64
C VAL A 59 -0.61 35.01 4.20
N LYS A 60 -1.42 35.65 3.39
CA LYS A 60 -2.36 36.69 3.85
C LYS A 60 -3.52 36.02 4.61
N THR A 61 -3.64 36.31 5.89
CA THR A 61 -4.68 35.74 6.79
C THR A 61 -5.88 36.67 6.95
N GLY A 62 -5.83 37.89 6.38
CA GLY A 62 -6.92 38.87 6.37
C GLY A 62 -6.55 40.12 5.58
N LYS A 63 -7.48 41.10 5.53
CA LYS A 63 -7.34 42.34 4.75
C LYS A 63 -6.09 43.16 5.15
N HIS A 64 -5.64 43.04 6.40
CA HIS A 64 -4.48 43.72 6.98
C HIS A 64 -3.62 42.82 7.84
N SER A 65 -3.80 41.48 7.79
CA SER A 65 -3.01 40.52 8.56
C SER A 65 -2.31 39.50 7.66
N SER A 66 -1.10 39.11 8.01
CA SER A 66 -0.32 38.07 7.33
C SER A 66 0.44 37.21 8.35
N ALA A 67 0.54 35.92 8.06
CA ALA A 67 1.41 34.97 8.75
C ALA A 67 2.62 34.66 7.85
N THR A 68 3.82 34.78 8.40
CA THR A 68 5.06 34.41 7.72
C THR A 68 5.67 33.21 8.43
N THR A 69 5.90 32.14 7.67
CA THR A 69 6.65 30.96 8.13
C THR A 69 8.04 31.01 7.54
N ILE A 70 9.05 30.80 8.38
CA ILE A 70 10.46 30.75 7.97
C ILE A 70 10.95 29.33 8.27
N ASP A 71 11.28 28.60 7.20
CA ASP A 71 11.84 27.26 7.22
C ASP A 71 13.26 27.28 6.63
N TYR A 72 14.03 26.23 6.91
CA TYR A 72 15.40 26.11 6.43
C TYR A 72 15.58 24.79 5.66
N ASP A 73 16.07 24.91 4.42
CA ASP A 73 16.51 23.77 3.61
C ASP A 73 18.02 23.58 3.80
N TYR A 74 18.39 22.33 4.08
CA TYR A 74 19.77 21.96 4.35
C TYR A 74 20.35 21.10 3.23
N TYR A 75 21.59 21.36 2.88
CA TYR A 75 22.33 20.65 1.84
C TYR A 75 23.74 20.37 2.29
N VAL A 76 24.32 19.29 1.77
CA VAL A 76 25.73 18.92 1.94
C VAL A 76 26.25 18.31 0.66
N TYR A 77 27.51 18.57 0.29
CA TYR A 77 28.21 17.75 -0.69
C TYR A 77 28.63 16.46 0.00
N ALA A 78 28.32 15.31 -0.59
CA ALA A 78 28.68 14.03 -0.02
C ALA A 78 29.12 13.03 -1.10
N GLU A 79 29.94 12.07 -0.66
CA GLU A 79 30.36 10.90 -1.42
C GLU A 79 29.89 9.67 -0.68
N LEU A 80 29.10 8.85 -1.38
CA LEU A 80 28.39 7.66 -0.86
C LEU A 80 28.92 6.41 -1.51
N ALA A 81 29.72 5.61 -0.82
CA ALA A 81 30.23 4.34 -1.33
C ALA A 81 29.10 3.32 -1.45
N LEU A 82 29.09 2.58 -2.56
CA LEU A 82 28.08 1.58 -2.90
C LEU A 82 28.61 0.15 -2.82
N SER A 83 29.75 -0.12 -3.48
CA SER A 83 30.31 -1.47 -3.60
C SER A 83 31.80 -1.41 -3.91
N GLU A 84 32.53 -2.41 -3.44
CA GLU A 84 33.84 -2.72 -3.97
C GLU A 84 33.72 -3.34 -5.37
N GLY A 85 34.66 -3.02 -6.27
CA GLY A 85 34.66 -3.47 -7.65
C GLY A 85 33.98 -2.51 -8.60
N VAL A 86 34.14 -2.80 -9.90
CA VAL A 86 33.50 -2.03 -10.98
C VAL A 86 32.11 -2.60 -11.21
N ILE A 87 31.07 -1.78 -10.98
CA ILE A 87 29.68 -2.17 -11.17
C ILE A 87 29.17 -1.77 -12.57
N ASP A 88 28.10 -2.41 -13.05
CA ASP A 88 27.48 -2.03 -14.34
C ASP A 88 26.63 -0.76 -14.23
N GLY A 89 26.26 -0.34 -13.01
CA GLY A 89 25.44 0.82 -12.76
C GLY A 89 24.47 0.67 -11.59
N ILE A 90 23.52 1.58 -11.51
CA ILE A 90 22.43 1.52 -10.54
C ILE A 90 21.07 1.48 -11.24
N GLY A 91 20.08 0.89 -10.59
CA GLY A 91 18.68 0.85 -11.00
C GLY A 91 17.84 1.77 -10.12
N LYS A 92 16.87 1.18 -9.40
CA LYS A 92 15.96 1.89 -8.51
C LYS A 92 16.67 2.54 -7.32
N ILE A 93 16.09 3.64 -6.86
CA ILE A 93 16.55 4.39 -5.69
C ILE A 93 15.39 4.53 -4.72
N TRP A 94 15.61 4.21 -3.47
CA TRP A 94 14.63 4.39 -2.38
C TRP A 94 15.12 5.47 -1.44
N ILE A 95 14.22 6.38 -1.06
CA ILE A 95 14.45 7.38 0.00
C ILE A 95 13.26 7.28 0.96
N GLY A 96 13.46 6.64 2.10
CA GLY A 96 12.34 6.28 2.97
C GLY A 96 11.31 5.44 2.19
N ASN A 97 10.11 5.96 2.01
CA ASN A 97 9.04 5.29 1.26
C ASN A 97 8.98 5.67 -0.23
N ASP A 98 9.76 6.64 -0.68
CA ASP A 98 9.77 7.09 -2.06
C ASP A 98 10.66 6.20 -2.93
N VAL A 99 10.16 5.80 -4.12
CA VAL A 99 10.88 4.97 -5.08
C VAL A 99 11.05 5.72 -6.40
N PHE A 100 12.28 5.75 -6.91
CA PHE A 100 12.64 6.33 -8.18
C PHE A 100 13.19 5.22 -9.09
N GLU A 101 12.74 5.15 -10.33
CA GLU A 101 13.08 4.06 -11.26
C GLU A 101 14.56 4.06 -11.69
N ASN A 102 15.22 5.21 -11.67
CA ASN A 102 16.65 5.35 -12.00
C ASN A 102 17.21 6.69 -11.55
N LEU A 103 18.53 6.86 -11.68
CA LEU A 103 19.23 8.07 -11.30
C LEU A 103 18.77 9.32 -12.10
N GLN A 104 18.37 9.14 -13.35
CA GLN A 104 17.90 10.27 -14.16
C GLN A 104 16.57 10.82 -13.64
N VAL A 105 15.62 9.93 -13.31
CA VAL A 105 14.32 10.29 -12.72
C VAL A 105 14.53 10.92 -11.34
N PHE A 106 15.43 10.34 -10.53
CA PHE A 106 15.83 10.89 -9.23
C PHE A 106 16.38 12.31 -9.38
N ASN A 107 17.38 12.50 -10.25
CA ASN A 107 17.99 13.81 -10.50
C ASN A 107 17.01 14.82 -11.08
N GLY A 108 16.04 14.39 -11.89
CA GLY A 108 14.97 15.25 -12.43
C GLY A 108 14.12 15.87 -11.33
N LYS A 109 13.78 15.13 -10.30
CA LYS A 109 13.06 15.63 -9.11
C LYS A 109 14.00 16.36 -8.13
N ASN A 110 15.14 15.79 -7.84
CA ASN A 110 16.11 16.33 -6.89
C ASN A 110 16.89 17.53 -7.47
N GLY A 111 17.08 17.56 -8.78
CA GLY A 111 17.73 18.69 -9.50
C GLY A 111 16.91 19.97 -9.43
N GLN A 112 15.59 19.90 -9.30
CA GLN A 112 14.73 21.07 -9.00
C GLN A 112 15.02 21.66 -7.61
N GLN A 113 15.54 20.83 -6.70
CA GLN A 113 16.04 21.27 -5.39
C GLN A 113 17.55 21.63 -5.43
N GLY A 114 18.20 21.59 -6.61
CA GLY A 114 19.62 21.90 -6.79
C GLY A 114 20.57 20.86 -6.20
N ALA A 115 20.15 19.59 -6.13
CA ALA A 115 20.89 18.51 -5.50
C ALA A 115 21.04 17.26 -6.41
N PRO A 116 21.63 17.36 -7.62
CA PRO A 116 21.87 16.21 -8.49
C PRO A 116 23.00 15.33 -7.95
N LEU A 117 22.88 14.00 -8.15
CA LEU A 117 23.93 13.03 -7.88
C LEU A 117 24.55 12.51 -9.18
N SER A 118 25.82 12.18 -9.13
CA SER A 118 26.56 11.52 -10.21
C SER A 118 27.12 10.19 -9.71
N LEU A 119 27.24 9.21 -10.62
CA LEU A 119 27.76 7.87 -10.34
C LEU A 119 29.18 7.73 -10.88
N ASN A 120 30.13 7.30 -10.04
CA ASN A 120 31.37 6.66 -10.44
C ASN A 120 31.18 5.16 -10.30
N VAL A 121 31.30 4.42 -11.40
CA VAL A 121 31.09 2.96 -11.40
C VAL A 121 32.28 2.16 -10.83
N GLY A 122 33.36 2.84 -10.42
CA GLY A 122 34.55 2.22 -9.84
C GLY A 122 35.75 2.10 -10.81
N ASP A 123 35.59 2.52 -12.05
CA ASP A 123 36.63 2.50 -13.10
C ASP A 123 37.52 3.74 -13.08
N ASN A 124 37.07 4.87 -12.55
CA ASN A 124 37.82 6.11 -12.48
C ASN A 124 38.51 6.25 -11.11
N PRO A 125 39.84 6.18 -11.07
CA PRO A 125 40.62 6.32 -9.82
C PRO A 125 40.85 7.76 -9.38
N ASN A 126 40.44 8.76 -10.17
CA ASN A 126 40.71 10.18 -9.86
C ASN A 126 39.66 10.72 -8.89
N PRO A 127 40.05 11.75 -8.06
CA PRO A 127 39.08 12.48 -7.27
C PRO A 127 37.99 13.11 -8.14
N THR A 128 36.82 13.35 -7.56
CA THR A 128 35.77 14.09 -8.25
C THR A 128 36.24 15.50 -8.59
N THR A 129 35.78 16.05 -9.71
CA THR A 129 36.15 17.39 -10.15
C THR A 129 35.84 18.44 -9.09
N TYR A 130 34.75 18.24 -8.34
CA TYR A 130 34.37 19.12 -7.25
C TYR A 130 35.42 19.12 -6.14
N MET A 131 35.81 17.95 -5.63
CA MET A 131 36.82 17.81 -4.58
C MET A 131 38.17 18.32 -5.04
N ALA A 132 38.63 17.95 -6.23
CA ALA A 132 39.91 18.44 -6.78
C ALA A 132 39.97 19.95 -6.92
N THR A 133 38.82 20.62 -7.18
CA THR A 133 38.78 22.07 -7.39
C THR A 133 38.53 22.85 -6.09
N LYS A 134 37.66 22.36 -5.22
CA LYS A 134 37.20 23.08 -4.02
C LYS A 134 38.01 22.71 -2.77
N HIS A 135 38.46 21.45 -2.70
CA HIS A 135 39.13 20.88 -1.53
C HIS A 135 40.36 20.05 -1.94
N PRO A 136 41.35 20.65 -2.68
CA PRO A 136 42.49 19.91 -3.24
C PRO A 136 43.33 19.20 -2.18
N ASP A 137 43.39 19.74 -0.97
CA ASP A 137 44.23 19.22 0.13
C ASP A 137 43.69 17.89 0.70
N ILE A 138 42.42 17.61 0.50
CA ILE A 138 41.75 16.39 1.01
C ILE A 138 41.09 15.58 -0.11
N ALA A 139 41.30 15.96 -1.36
CA ALA A 139 40.72 15.25 -2.51
C ALA A 139 41.35 13.87 -2.69
N VAL A 140 40.61 12.82 -2.51
CA VAL A 140 41.01 11.42 -2.66
C VAL A 140 40.26 10.77 -3.82
N GLY A 141 40.99 10.03 -4.64
CA GLY A 141 40.37 9.17 -5.67
C GLY A 141 40.26 7.73 -5.19
N TYR A 142 39.08 7.14 -5.36
CA TYR A 142 38.78 5.82 -4.87
C TYR A 142 38.81 4.81 -6.02
N LYS A 143 39.98 4.16 -6.18
CA LYS A 143 40.14 3.11 -7.22
C LYS A 143 39.38 1.84 -6.84
N ASN A 144 38.74 1.22 -7.81
CA ASN A 144 38.02 -0.04 -7.66
C ASN A 144 36.90 0.03 -6.60
N MET A 145 36.27 1.20 -6.49
CA MET A 145 35.11 1.44 -5.61
C MET A 145 34.06 2.23 -6.34
N ALA A 146 32.84 1.66 -6.42
CA ALA A 146 31.70 2.37 -6.95
C ALA A 146 31.10 3.29 -5.90
N TYR A 147 30.83 4.54 -6.26
CA TYR A 147 30.25 5.52 -5.34
C TYR A 147 29.41 6.58 -6.08
N LEU A 148 28.42 7.11 -5.39
CA LEU A 148 27.67 8.30 -5.80
C LEU A 148 28.28 9.54 -5.16
N TYR A 149 28.25 10.65 -5.87
CA TYR A 149 28.74 11.91 -5.36
C TYR A 149 27.89 13.10 -5.84
N GLY A 150 27.85 14.14 -5.06
CA GLY A 150 27.15 15.37 -5.39
C GLY A 150 26.54 16.08 -4.20
N LYS A 151 25.72 17.08 -4.49
CA LYS A 151 25.00 17.82 -3.47
C LYS A 151 23.77 17.04 -3.03
N ILE A 152 23.62 16.78 -1.74
CA ILE A 152 22.48 16.06 -1.16
C ILE A 152 21.57 17.06 -0.46
N PHE A 153 20.28 16.96 -0.73
CA PHE A 153 19.24 17.63 0.06
C PHE A 153 18.95 16.81 1.32
N LEU A 154 19.19 17.39 2.48
CA LEU A 154 19.00 16.73 3.77
C LEU A 154 17.56 16.80 4.28
N GLY A 155 16.83 17.81 3.83
CA GLY A 155 15.44 18.04 4.20
C GLY A 155 15.17 19.48 4.59
N THR A 156 13.90 19.82 4.73
CA THR A 156 13.45 21.08 5.32
C THR A 156 13.40 20.91 6.84
N ASN A 157 14.10 21.76 7.55
CA ASN A 157 14.26 21.71 9.02
C ASN A 157 14.90 20.39 9.54
N SER A 158 15.66 19.68 8.70
CA SER A 158 16.41 18.47 9.04
C SER A 158 17.80 18.53 8.44
N ALA A 159 18.84 18.21 9.23
CA ALA A 159 20.25 18.22 8.82
C ALA A 159 20.89 16.82 8.82
N SER A 160 20.10 15.75 8.77
CA SER A 160 20.55 14.36 8.69
C SER A 160 20.43 13.80 7.27
N VAL A 161 21.36 12.90 6.88
CA VAL A 161 21.29 12.21 5.59
C VAL A 161 19.99 11.38 5.52
N PRO A 162 19.18 11.53 4.46
CA PRO A 162 18.03 10.67 4.24
C PRO A 162 18.44 9.19 4.15
N SER A 163 17.54 8.30 4.53
CA SER A 163 17.76 6.85 4.41
C SER A 163 17.71 6.43 2.94
N TYR A 164 18.87 6.40 2.29
CA TYR A 164 19.02 5.92 0.92
C TYR A 164 19.16 4.41 0.85
N ASN A 165 18.57 3.81 -0.17
CA ASN A 165 18.92 2.46 -0.65
C ASN A 165 19.00 2.50 -2.17
N PHE A 166 19.92 1.73 -2.74
CA PHE A 166 20.18 1.70 -4.19
C PHE A 166 20.10 0.28 -4.70
N GLU A 167 19.45 0.09 -5.84
CA GLU A 167 19.54 -1.14 -6.60
C GLU A 167 20.85 -1.12 -7.39
N ILE A 168 21.82 -1.91 -6.93
CA ILE A 168 23.15 -1.98 -7.53
C ILE A 168 23.16 -3.10 -8.57
N LYS A 169 23.56 -2.77 -9.78
CA LYS A 169 23.85 -3.73 -10.85
C LYS A 169 25.31 -4.12 -10.73
N GLY A 170 25.58 -5.11 -9.87
CA GLY A 170 26.92 -5.47 -9.40
C GLY A 170 27.70 -6.43 -10.30
N LEU A 171 28.66 -7.11 -9.69
CA LEU A 171 29.60 -8.01 -10.35
C LEU A 171 28.95 -9.29 -10.89
N HIS A 172 29.57 -9.90 -11.91
CA HIS A 172 29.24 -11.23 -12.48
C HIS A 172 27.81 -11.40 -13.02
N ARG A 173 27.05 -10.34 -13.26
CA ARG A 173 25.70 -10.43 -13.85
C ARG A 173 25.72 -11.06 -15.24
N LEU A 174 26.69 -10.70 -16.08
CA LEU A 174 26.78 -11.17 -17.47
C LEU A 174 27.11 -12.66 -17.57
N SER A 175 27.75 -13.24 -16.56
CA SER A 175 28.01 -14.69 -16.49
C SER A 175 26.77 -15.49 -16.06
N GLY A 176 25.78 -14.85 -15.48
CA GLY A 176 24.46 -15.41 -15.13
C GLY A 176 23.42 -15.23 -16.23
N ASP A 177 22.38 -14.46 -15.93
CA ASP A 177 21.26 -14.15 -16.84
C ASP A 177 21.18 -12.65 -17.22
N GLY A 178 22.20 -11.88 -16.91
CA GLY A 178 22.23 -10.43 -17.09
C GLY A 178 21.63 -9.64 -15.90
N VAL A 179 21.03 -10.33 -14.95
CA VAL A 179 20.46 -9.77 -13.72
C VAL A 179 21.14 -10.36 -12.50
N ASP A 180 21.18 -11.68 -12.38
CA ASP A 180 21.77 -12.41 -11.26
C ASP A 180 23.07 -13.11 -11.69
N ALA A 181 23.97 -13.31 -10.75
CA ALA A 181 25.29 -13.92 -10.98
C ALA A 181 25.22 -15.45 -10.93
N ASN A 182 26.15 -16.12 -11.62
CA ASN A 182 26.32 -17.55 -11.48
C ASN A 182 27.08 -17.86 -10.17
N PRO A 183 26.60 -18.80 -9.33
CA PRO A 183 27.27 -19.19 -8.08
C PRO A 183 28.75 -19.59 -8.25
N ALA A 184 29.09 -20.24 -9.36
CA ALA A 184 30.47 -20.63 -9.64
C ALA A 184 31.41 -19.41 -9.70
N ASP A 185 30.99 -18.36 -10.41
CA ASP A 185 31.80 -17.14 -10.57
C ASP A 185 31.93 -16.36 -9.28
N VAL A 186 30.87 -16.35 -8.45
CA VAL A 186 30.90 -15.74 -7.12
C VAL A 186 31.88 -16.48 -6.20
N ILE A 187 31.88 -17.82 -6.20
CA ILE A 187 32.80 -18.61 -5.38
C ILE A 187 34.24 -18.41 -5.88
N ILE A 188 34.48 -18.42 -7.21
CA ILE A 188 35.79 -18.16 -7.81
C ILE A 188 36.32 -16.79 -7.37
N ASP A 189 35.50 -15.72 -7.43
CA ASP A 189 35.89 -14.39 -7.01
C ASP A 189 36.22 -14.34 -5.50
N LEU A 190 35.41 -14.96 -4.65
CA LEU A 190 35.64 -15.04 -3.21
C LEU A 190 36.96 -15.78 -2.89
N LEU A 191 37.25 -16.93 -3.55
CA LEU A 191 38.46 -17.66 -3.35
C LEU A 191 39.69 -16.90 -3.89
N SER A 192 39.55 -16.21 -5.01
CA SER A 192 40.62 -15.41 -5.61
C SER A 192 41.01 -14.22 -4.68
N ARG A 193 40.05 -13.57 -4.04
CA ARG A 193 40.30 -12.45 -3.10
C ARG A 193 41.11 -12.87 -1.86
N ILE A 194 41.00 -14.13 -1.45
CA ILE A 194 41.74 -14.67 -0.32
C ILE A 194 43.02 -15.43 -0.74
N GLY A 195 43.41 -15.33 -2.02
CA GLY A 195 44.68 -15.89 -2.55
C GLY A 195 44.65 -17.34 -3.01
N TYR A 196 43.47 -17.93 -3.19
CA TYR A 196 43.32 -19.35 -3.65
C TYR A 196 42.97 -19.48 -5.12
N ALA A 197 43.18 -18.48 -5.95
CA ALA A 197 42.87 -18.52 -7.38
C ALA A 197 43.57 -19.67 -8.15
N GLU A 198 44.81 -20.01 -7.75
CA GLU A 198 45.63 -21.04 -8.40
C GLU A 198 45.21 -22.46 -8.05
N TYR A 199 44.44 -22.61 -6.96
CA TYR A 199 43.99 -23.90 -6.42
C TYR A 199 42.56 -24.29 -6.84
N ILE A 200 42.04 -23.67 -7.88
CA ILE A 200 40.67 -23.94 -8.38
C ILE A 200 40.72 -24.95 -9.53
N ASP A 201 40.06 -26.11 -9.34
CA ASP A 201 39.85 -27.08 -10.44
C ASP A 201 38.84 -26.53 -11.45
N LYS A 202 39.34 -26.00 -12.55
CA LYS A 202 38.55 -25.33 -13.59
C LYS A 202 37.46 -26.23 -14.17
N ALA A 203 37.73 -27.53 -14.33
CA ALA A 203 36.79 -28.45 -14.95
C ALA A 203 35.55 -28.68 -14.09
N SER A 204 35.73 -28.89 -12.78
CA SER A 204 34.62 -29.06 -11.85
C SER A 204 33.80 -27.77 -11.67
N PHE A 205 34.46 -26.60 -11.65
CA PHE A 205 33.79 -25.32 -11.57
C PHE A 205 33.01 -24.98 -12.85
N ASP A 206 33.49 -25.38 -14.04
CA ASP A 206 32.77 -25.23 -15.30
C ASP A 206 31.54 -26.15 -15.38
N ASP A 207 31.66 -27.37 -14.86
CA ASP A 207 30.53 -28.29 -14.73
C ASP A 207 29.47 -27.72 -13.75
N TYR A 208 29.91 -27.25 -12.61
CA TYR A 208 29.01 -26.58 -11.61
C TYR A 208 28.37 -25.33 -12.18
N ARG A 209 29.08 -24.51 -12.97
CA ARG A 209 28.53 -23.36 -13.68
C ARG A 209 27.39 -23.76 -14.61
N SER A 210 27.61 -24.84 -15.34
CA SER A 210 26.61 -25.40 -16.27
C SER A 210 25.38 -25.94 -15.53
N TYR A 211 25.59 -26.61 -14.40
CA TYR A 211 24.52 -27.07 -13.50
C TYR A 211 23.67 -25.89 -12.98
N CYS A 212 24.30 -24.88 -12.38
CA CYS A 212 23.60 -23.74 -11.82
C CYS A 212 22.79 -22.98 -12.88
N ARG A 213 23.38 -22.81 -14.10
CA ARG A 213 22.68 -22.19 -15.23
C ARG A 213 21.52 -23.08 -15.72
N GLY A 214 21.74 -24.36 -15.89
CA GLY A 214 20.73 -25.30 -16.38
C GLY A 214 19.56 -25.46 -15.43
N PHE A 215 19.78 -25.42 -14.13
CA PHE A 215 18.75 -25.47 -13.12
C PHE A 215 18.12 -24.08 -12.87
N GLY A 216 18.83 -23.00 -13.22
CA GLY A 216 18.42 -21.62 -12.97
C GLY A 216 18.66 -21.18 -11.53
N LEU A 217 19.63 -21.76 -10.82
CA LEU A 217 20.02 -21.41 -9.46
C LEU A 217 21.03 -20.24 -9.46
N LEU A 218 20.63 -19.10 -10.03
CA LEU A 218 21.44 -17.89 -10.04
C LEU A 218 21.19 -17.08 -8.78
N ILE A 219 22.20 -16.32 -8.34
CA ILE A 219 22.21 -15.65 -7.05
C ILE A 219 22.54 -14.17 -7.18
N SER A 220 22.09 -13.40 -6.20
CA SER A 220 22.54 -12.02 -5.96
C SER A 220 22.82 -11.82 -4.48
N THR A 221 23.69 -10.87 -4.14
CA THR A 221 24.02 -10.59 -2.75
C THR A 221 22.77 -10.18 -1.98
N PRO A 222 22.45 -10.83 -0.85
CA PRO A 222 21.36 -10.39 0.02
C PRO A 222 21.63 -9.00 0.57
N GLY A 223 20.62 -8.13 0.59
CA GLY A 223 20.71 -6.79 1.18
C GLY A 223 21.13 -6.88 2.66
N GLY A 224 22.04 -6.03 3.07
CA GLY A 224 22.50 -5.95 4.46
C GLY A 224 23.45 -7.07 4.92
N LEU A 225 23.96 -7.90 4.03
CA LEU A 225 24.83 -9.04 4.37
C LEU A 225 26.16 -8.64 5.00
N PHE A 226 26.59 -7.41 4.80
CA PHE A 226 27.91 -6.92 5.21
C PHE A 226 27.88 -6.07 6.49
N GLY A 227 26.82 -6.09 7.26
CA GLY A 227 26.75 -5.50 8.59
C GLY A 227 27.66 -6.16 9.65
N GLY A 228 28.41 -7.21 9.27
CA GLY A 228 29.38 -7.90 10.12
C GLY A 228 30.37 -8.71 9.28
N GLN A 229 31.62 -8.76 9.74
CA GLN A 229 32.65 -9.61 9.12
C GLN A 229 32.32 -11.10 9.34
N LYS A 230 32.10 -11.85 8.26
CA LYS A 230 32.01 -13.31 8.26
C LYS A 230 33.19 -13.91 7.55
N LYS A 231 33.55 -15.14 7.95
CA LYS A 231 34.60 -15.89 7.22
C LYS A 231 34.12 -16.22 5.81
N CYS A 232 35.01 -16.14 4.82
CA CYS A 232 34.74 -16.52 3.44
C CYS A 232 34.09 -17.92 3.33
N GLN A 233 34.55 -18.87 4.16
CA GLN A 233 33.98 -20.22 4.27
C GLN A 233 32.47 -20.24 4.57
N GLU A 234 31.96 -19.29 5.37
CA GLU A 234 30.53 -19.24 5.70
C GLU A 234 29.67 -18.81 4.50
N TYR A 235 30.17 -17.88 3.69
CA TYR A 235 29.51 -17.45 2.46
C TYR A 235 29.50 -18.59 1.43
N VAL A 236 30.66 -19.22 1.19
CA VAL A 236 30.79 -20.35 0.27
C VAL A 236 29.86 -21.49 0.70
N LYS A 237 29.87 -21.87 2.00
CA LYS A 237 28.98 -22.91 2.54
C LYS A 237 27.50 -22.55 2.36
N GLY A 238 27.13 -21.29 2.56
CA GLY A 238 25.76 -20.81 2.31
C GLY A 238 25.33 -21.00 0.86
N ILE A 239 26.20 -20.65 -0.10
CA ILE A 239 25.96 -20.83 -1.54
C ILE A 239 25.84 -22.31 -1.90
N LEU A 240 26.77 -23.16 -1.39
CA LEU A 240 26.75 -24.59 -1.65
C LEU A 240 25.49 -25.28 -1.13
N ASN A 241 25.01 -24.88 0.05
CA ASN A 241 23.79 -25.43 0.63
C ASN A 241 22.55 -25.15 -0.24
N ILE A 242 22.40 -23.92 -0.74
CA ILE A 242 21.25 -23.57 -1.60
C ILE A 242 21.34 -24.12 -3.02
N THR A 243 22.53 -24.52 -3.45
CA THR A 243 22.77 -25.18 -4.76
C THR A 243 22.93 -26.68 -4.64
N ASN A 244 22.82 -27.25 -3.43
CA ASN A 244 22.99 -28.67 -3.17
C ASN A 244 24.26 -29.25 -3.78
N SER A 245 25.39 -28.69 -3.41
CA SER A 245 26.70 -29.09 -3.98
C SER A 245 27.73 -29.33 -2.88
N TYR A 246 28.70 -30.20 -3.16
CA TYR A 246 29.89 -30.40 -2.35
C TYR A 246 31.03 -29.53 -2.87
N MET A 247 31.86 -29.01 -1.96
CA MET A 247 33.18 -28.48 -2.27
C MET A 247 34.19 -29.11 -1.30
N PHE A 248 35.26 -29.66 -1.81
CA PHE A 248 36.30 -30.32 -1.03
C PHE A 248 37.65 -30.09 -1.69
N TRP A 249 38.73 -30.36 -0.92
CA TRP A 249 40.06 -30.34 -1.43
C TRP A 249 40.41 -31.72 -1.98
N SER A 250 40.90 -31.82 -3.21
CA SER A 250 41.33 -33.04 -3.85
C SER A 250 42.49 -32.75 -4.79
N ASP A 251 43.47 -33.65 -4.80
CA ASP A 251 44.74 -33.43 -5.47
C ASP A 251 45.38 -32.10 -5.02
N ASP A 252 45.54 -31.13 -5.91
CA ASP A 252 46.19 -29.86 -5.65
C ASP A 252 45.19 -28.68 -5.56
N GLY A 253 43.90 -28.96 -5.47
CA GLY A 253 42.93 -27.84 -5.49
C GLY A 253 41.51 -28.13 -4.97
N PHE A 254 40.72 -27.11 -4.99
CA PHE A 254 39.30 -27.18 -4.68
C PHE A 254 38.53 -27.76 -5.86
N LYS A 255 37.77 -28.80 -5.61
CA LYS A 255 36.79 -29.40 -6.53
C LYS A 255 35.39 -29.08 -6.01
N ILE A 256 34.44 -28.88 -6.94
CA ILE A 256 33.02 -28.64 -6.63
C ILE A 256 32.18 -29.64 -7.44
N VAL A 257 31.24 -30.31 -6.76
CA VAL A 257 30.42 -31.37 -7.38
C VAL A 257 28.95 -31.15 -7.00
N PRO A 258 28.05 -30.96 -7.99
CA PRO A 258 26.61 -30.95 -7.76
C PRO A 258 26.10 -32.33 -7.31
N ARG A 259 25.20 -32.34 -6.32
CA ARG A 259 24.59 -33.56 -5.78
C ARG A 259 23.29 -33.96 -6.49
N ASP A 260 22.95 -33.36 -7.59
CA ASP A 260 21.72 -33.68 -8.31
C ASP A 260 21.86 -34.99 -9.12
N ASP A 261 20.77 -35.73 -9.17
CA ASP A 261 20.66 -37.02 -9.89
C ASP A 261 19.91 -36.86 -11.22
N ARG A 262 19.51 -35.66 -11.60
CA ARG A 262 18.65 -35.38 -12.74
C ARG A 262 19.31 -34.44 -13.74
N PRO A 263 19.01 -34.60 -15.03
CA PRO A 263 19.37 -33.59 -16.02
C PRO A 263 18.82 -32.20 -15.68
N ARG A 264 19.64 -31.17 -15.93
CA ARG A 264 19.26 -29.78 -15.72
C ARG A 264 19.61 -28.95 -16.95
N GLY A 265 18.62 -28.65 -17.79
CA GLY A 265 18.88 -28.03 -19.08
C GLY A 265 19.89 -28.83 -19.92
N SER A 266 21.05 -28.25 -20.24
CA SER A 266 22.13 -28.90 -20.93
C SER A 266 23.04 -29.76 -20.02
N TRP A 267 23.02 -29.51 -18.71
CA TRP A 267 23.85 -30.27 -17.77
C TRP A 267 23.30 -31.68 -17.54
N ARG A 268 24.19 -32.62 -17.37
CA ARG A 268 23.86 -34.02 -17.09
C ARG A 268 24.65 -34.49 -15.87
N PRO A 269 24.03 -35.20 -14.91
CA PRO A 269 24.74 -35.77 -13.77
C PRO A 269 25.72 -36.87 -14.25
N ASN A 270 26.84 -36.97 -13.54
CA ASN A 270 27.70 -38.13 -13.71
C ASN A 270 27.03 -39.35 -13.07
N ASN A 271 26.49 -40.24 -13.87
CA ASN A 271 25.84 -41.48 -13.43
C ASN A 271 26.75 -42.74 -13.59
N VAL A 272 28.05 -42.54 -13.75
CA VAL A 272 29.01 -43.65 -13.89
C VAL A 272 29.33 -44.21 -12.50
N VAL A 273 29.01 -45.47 -12.27
CA VAL A 273 29.42 -46.20 -11.07
C VAL A 273 30.92 -46.42 -11.09
N ARG A 274 31.61 -45.84 -10.10
CA ARG A 274 33.10 -45.90 -10.05
C ARG A 274 33.60 -47.24 -9.54
N TYR A 275 32.91 -47.84 -8.56
CA TYR A 275 33.24 -49.14 -7.99
C TYR A 275 31.99 -49.92 -7.62
N ASP A 276 32.05 -51.24 -7.86
CA ASP A 276 31.14 -52.23 -7.27
C ASP A 276 31.78 -52.74 -5.98
N ILE A 277 31.29 -52.34 -4.81
CA ILE A 277 31.88 -52.71 -3.53
C ILE A 277 31.08 -53.84 -2.91
N THR A 278 31.78 -54.89 -2.54
CA THR A 278 31.21 -56.10 -1.95
C THR A 278 31.77 -56.33 -0.53
N THR A 279 31.20 -57.28 0.23
CA THR A 279 31.70 -57.65 1.56
C THR A 279 33.16 -58.08 1.59
N LYS A 280 33.70 -58.53 0.42
CA LYS A 280 35.13 -58.89 0.28
C LYS A 280 36.05 -57.67 0.29
N ASP A 281 35.57 -56.53 -0.08
CA ASP A 281 36.33 -55.27 -0.14
C ASP A 281 36.25 -54.49 1.17
N MET A 282 35.28 -54.84 2.02
CA MET A 282 35.01 -54.15 3.29
C MET A 282 35.69 -54.81 4.47
N GLN A 283 36.12 -54.02 5.44
CA GLN A 283 36.60 -54.55 6.68
C GLN A 283 35.42 -54.81 7.64
N GLN A 284 35.37 -56.01 8.20
CA GLN A 284 34.43 -56.36 9.25
C GLN A 284 34.67 -55.50 10.49
N GLN A 285 33.63 -54.90 11.04
CA GLN A 285 33.68 -54.07 12.22
C GLN A 285 33.56 -54.93 13.51
N SER A 286 33.80 -54.32 14.65
CA SER A 286 33.78 -55.03 15.98
C SER A 286 32.42 -55.68 16.29
N ASN A 287 31.33 -55.19 15.71
CA ASN A 287 29.98 -55.76 15.85
C ASN A 287 29.70 -56.92 14.88
N GLY A 288 30.69 -57.33 14.05
CA GLY A 288 30.54 -58.38 13.08
C GLY A 288 29.93 -57.96 11.73
N ALA A 289 29.46 -56.75 11.62
CA ALA A 289 28.88 -56.22 10.37
C ALA A 289 29.96 -55.62 9.46
N CYS A 290 29.77 -55.74 8.12
CA CYS A 290 30.58 -55.03 7.13
C CYS A 290 30.04 -53.62 6.87
N VAL A 291 28.70 -53.47 6.83
CA VAL A 291 28.01 -52.21 6.62
C VAL A 291 27.13 -51.89 7.82
N ASN A 292 27.31 -50.71 8.40
CA ASN A 292 26.36 -50.12 9.32
C ASN A 292 25.43 -49.20 8.55
N TYR A 293 24.14 -49.21 8.88
CA TYR A 293 23.20 -48.31 8.27
C TYR A 293 22.38 -47.54 9.34
N ALA A 294 22.08 -46.29 9.04
CA ALA A 294 21.20 -45.48 9.81
C ALA A 294 20.05 -45.00 8.90
N ARG A 295 18.83 -45.20 9.33
CA ARG A 295 17.64 -44.72 8.62
C ARG A 295 17.05 -43.56 9.38
N LYS A 296 16.66 -42.48 8.66
CA LYS A 296 15.91 -41.38 9.22
C LYS A 296 14.59 -41.87 9.83
N ASP A 297 14.22 -41.35 10.97
CA ASP A 297 12.89 -41.61 11.55
C ASP A 297 11.79 -41.06 10.66
N SER A 298 10.60 -41.64 10.73
CA SER A 298 9.46 -41.18 9.96
C SER A 298 9.04 -39.76 10.28
N SER A 299 9.33 -39.29 11.50
CA SER A 299 9.11 -37.90 11.92
C SER A 299 10.05 -36.90 11.25
N GLU A 300 11.22 -37.34 10.80
CA GLU A 300 12.24 -36.55 10.08
C GLU A 300 12.02 -36.52 8.58
N LEU A 301 11.06 -37.32 8.07
CA LEU A 301 10.66 -37.27 6.66
C LEU A 301 9.63 -36.17 6.46
N TYR A 302 10.13 -34.96 6.33
CA TYR A 302 9.30 -33.75 6.21
C TYR A 302 8.53 -33.71 4.89
N ASN A 303 7.27 -33.23 4.96
CA ASN A 303 6.39 -33.07 3.79
C ASN A 303 6.00 -31.61 3.53
N ARG A 304 6.47 -30.68 4.38
CA ARG A 304 6.36 -29.24 4.16
C ARG A 304 7.74 -28.60 4.34
N TRP A 305 8.21 -27.90 3.32
CA TRP A 305 9.52 -27.25 3.28
C TRP A 305 9.37 -25.76 3.04
N GLY A 306 9.85 -24.93 3.97
CA GLY A 306 9.90 -23.49 3.85
C GLY A 306 11.26 -23.02 3.36
N VAL A 307 11.28 -22.05 2.45
CA VAL A 307 12.49 -21.36 2.00
C VAL A 307 12.30 -19.87 2.12
N VAL A 308 13.17 -19.24 2.89
CA VAL A 308 13.23 -17.78 3.04
C VAL A 308 14.12 -17.21 1.94
N PHE A 309 13.60 -16.28 1.18
CA PHE A 309 14.34 -15.64 0.07
C PHE A 309 14.09 -14.13 0.06
N THR A 310 14.91 -13.37 -0.66
CA THR A 310 14.73 -11.93 -0.89
C THR A 310 13.90 -11.73 -2.15
N ASN A 311 12.73 -11.09 -2.05
CA ASN A 311 11.87 -10.90 -3.21
C ASN A 311 12.12 -9.57 -3.93
N ARG A 312 12.83 -9.60 -5.07
CA ARG A 312 13.06 -8.40 -5.89
C ARG A 312 11.77 -7.77 -6.38
N ALA A 313 10.76 -8.56 -6.68
CA ALA A 313 9.46 -8.06 -7.15
C ALA A 313 8.70 -7.33 -6.03
N ASN A 314 8.96 -7.65 -4.75
CA ASN A 314 8.42 -7.00 -3.58
C ASN A 314 9.49 -6.13 -2.88
N ASN A 315 10.11 -5.21 -3.61
CA ASN A 315 11.10 -4.24 -3.09
C ASN A 315 12.25 -4.84 -2.27
N TYR A 316 12.63 -6.09 -2.57
CA TYR A 316 13.68 -6.84 -1.86
C TYR A 316 13.33 -7.18 -0.40
N GLU A 317 12.03 -7.27 -0.07
CA GLU A 317 11.59 -7.77 1.23
C GLU A 317 11.82 -9.28 1.34
N GLU A 318 12.02 -9.75 2.57
CA GLU A 318 12.17 -11.19 2.85
C GLU A 318 10.80 -11.86 2.83
N GLU A 319 10.69 -12.95 2.07
CA GLU A 319 9.49 -13.75 1.99
C GLU A 319 9.80 -15.23 2.20
N THR A 320 8.82 -15.98 2.69
CA THR A 320 8.93 -17.43 2.83
C THR A 320 7.96 -18.11 1.88
N ILE A 321 8.50 -18.98 1.04
CA ILE A 321 7.71 -19.84 0.16
C ILE A 321 7.71 -21.26 0.68
N PHE A 322 6.58 -21.98 0.50
CA PHE A 322 6.44 -23.35 0.95
C PHE A 322 6.22 -24.29 -0.22
N TYR A 323 6.92 -25.44 -0.19
CA TYR A 323 6.57 -26.62 -0.95
C TYR A 323 5.86 -27.60 -0.03
N GLU A 324 4.75 -28.18 -0.49
CA GLU A 324 3.94 -29.13 0.26
C GLU A 324 3.65 -30.38 -0.58
N ASP A 325 3.99 -31.55 -0.02
CA ASP A 325 3.56 -32.83 -0.57
C ASP A 325 2.14 -33.12 -0.10
N THR A 326 1.17 -32.67 -0.86
CA THR A 326 -0.26 -32.79 -0.50
C THR A 326 -0.73 -34.22 -0.35
N ALA A 327 -0.09 -35.18 -1.07
CA ALA A 327 -0.44 -36.60 -0.99
C ALA A 327 0.01 -37.18 0.36
N ASP A 328 1.23 -36.88 0.77
CA ASP A 328 1.76 -37.33 2.06
C ASP A 328 1.09 -36.63 3.24
N ILE A 329 0.80 -35.31 3.11
CA ILE A 329 0.07 -34.55 4.12
C ILE A 329 -1.31 -35.14 4.38
N LYS A 330 -2.05 -35.51 3.36
CA LYS A 330 -3.38 -36.15 3.52
C LYS A 330 -3.32 -37.49 4.26
N LYS A 331 -2.22 -38.23 4.11
CA LYS A 331 -2.04 -39.55 4.72
C LYS A 331 -1.48 -39.49 6.13
N ASN A 332 -0.51 -38.63 6.36
CA ASN A 332 0.35 -38.66 7.54
C ASN A 332 0.31 -37.36 8.38
N GLY A 333 -0.50 -36.36 7.98
CA GLY A 333 -0.52 -35.03 8.59
C GLY A 333 0.69 -34.18 8.16
N ILE A 334 0.73 -32.93 8.63
CA ILE A 334 1.80 -31.98 8.32
C ILE A 334 3.04 -32.28 9.18
N ARG A 335 4.17 -32.49 8.51
CA ARG A 335 5.52 -32.59 9.11
C ARG A 335 6.38 -31.51 8.47
N ALA A 336 6.50 -30.37 9.12
CA ALA A 336 7.22 -29.22 8.60
C ALA A 336 8.70 -29.25 8.97
N ALA A 337 9.58 -29.06 7.98
CA ALA A 337 10.98 -28.78 8.21
C ALA A 337 11.18 -27.35 8.71
N GLN A 338 12.32 -27.12 9.39
CA GLN A 338 12.77 -25.75 9.64
C GLN A 338 13.01 -25.03 8.31
N SER A 339 12.57 -23.77 8.22
CA SER A 339 12.77 -22.98 7.01
C SER A 339 14.26 -22.79 6.70
N VAL A 340 14.61 -22.95 5.44
CA VAL A 340 15.99 -22.81 4.94
C VAL A 340 16.23 -21.35 4.52
N ASP A 341 17.32 -20.77 5.00
CA ASP A 341 17.77 -19.44 4.58
C ASP A 341 18.41 -19.50 3.19
N ALA A 342 17.76 -18.91 2.20
CA ALA A 342 18.20 -18.78 0.83
C ALA A 342 18.10 -17.35 0.30
N LYS A 343 18.41 -16.37 1.13
CA LYS A 343 18.33 -14.92 0.80
C LYS A 343 19.18 -14.50 -0.40
N TRP A 344 20.11 -15.35 -0.84
CA TRP A 344 20.83 -15.20 -2.10
C TRP A 344 19.94 -15.33 -3.34
N PHE A 345 18.78 -15.97 -3.23
CA PHE A 345 17.78 -16.00 -4.29
C PHE A 345 16.89 -14.78 -4.22
N HIS A 346 16.73 -14.11 -5.36
CA HIS A 346 15.94 -12.90 -5.46
C HIS A 346 14.64 -13.08 -6.26
N THR A 347 14.25 -14.32 -6.50
CA THR A 347 12.99 -14.67 -7.19
C THR A 347 12.30 -15.86 -6.52
N ALA A 348 10.98 -15.84 -6.47
CA ALA A 348 10.16 -16.94 -5.93
C ALA A 348 10.40 -18.26 -6.69
N GLU A 349 10.65 -18.19 -8.00
CA GLU A 349 10.91 -19.38 -8.83
C GLU A 349 12.10 -20.20 -8.32
N ARG A 350 13.20 -19.53 -7.97
CA ARG A 350 14.41 -20.19 -7.44
C ARG A 350 14.19 -20.79 -6.07
N ALA A 351 13.45 -20.07 -5.22
CA ALA A 351 13.10 -20.54 -3.88
C ALA A 351 12.20 -21.80 -3.94
N VAL A 352 11.23 -21.84 -4.85
CA VAL A 352 10.38 -23.05 -5.07
C VAL A 352 11.22 -24.22 -5.54
N LYS A 353 12.12 -24.03 -6.51
CA LYS A 353 13.02 -25.08 -7.01
C LYS A 353 13.86 -25.69 -5.89
N LEU A 354 14.39 -24.83 -4.99
CA LEU A 354 15.13 -25.29 -3.82
C LEU A 354 14.24 -26.08 -2.85
N ALA A 355 13.07 -25.55 -2.51
CA ALA A 355 12.15 -26.20 -1.57
C ALA A 355 11.76 -27.61 -2.06
N GLU A 356 11.44 -27.74 -3.33
CA GLU A 356 11.07 -29.01 -3.96
C GLU A 356 12.25 -29.99 -4.03
N MET A 357 13.46 -29.49 -4.35
CA MET A 357 14.69 -30.27 -4.34
C MET A 357 14.98 -30.82 -2.94
N LEU A 358 14.88 -29.99 -1.90
CA LEU A 358 15.11 -30.40 -0.50
C LEU A 358 14.09 -31.44 -0.04
N ALA A 359 12.82 -31.29 -0.39
CA ALA A 359 11.78 -32.25 -0.09
C ALA A 359 12.08 -33.62 -0.72
N ARG A 360 12.53 -33.63 -1.97
CA ARG A 360 12.91 -34.86 -2.68
C ARG A 360 14.12 -35.51 -2.03
N ILE A 361 15.19 -34.77 -1.80
CA ILE A 361 16.45 -35.28 -1.20
C ILE A 361 16.16 -35.88 0.18
N ASN A 362 15.37 -35.21 1.01
CA ASN A 362 15.01 -35.71 2.34
C ASN A 362 14.34 -37.09 2.26
N ARG A 363 13.55 -37.35 1.22
CA ARG A 363 12.84 -38.61 1.00
C ARG A 363 13.72 -39.70 0.37
N THR A 364 14.56 -39.37 -0.63
CA THR A 364 15.36 -40.31 -1.36
C THR A 364 16.65 -40.70 -0.62
N GLU A 365 17.28 -39.74 0.05
CA GLU A 365 18.51 -39.94 0.84
C GLU A 365 18.17 -40.24 2.32
N CYS A 366 17.16 -41.05 2.56
CA CYS A 366 16.73 -41.40 3.92
C CYS A 366 17.56 -42.46 4.63
N ILE A 367 18.47 -43.12 3.92
CA ILE A 367 19.34 -44.17 4.46
C ILE A 367 20.79 -43.77 4.23
N LYS A 368 21.57 -43.83 5.28
CA LYS A 368 23.00 -43.57 5.34
C LYS A 368 23.73 -44.88 5.65
N TYR A 369 24.70 -45.24 4.84
CA TYR A 369 25.56 -46.39 5.01
C TYR A 369 26.94 -45.94 5.48
N THR A 370 27.55 -46.66 6.42
CA THR A 370 28.91 -46.41 6.90
C THR A 370 29.66 -47.72 6.90
N PHE A 371 30.80 -47.77 6.25
CA PHE A 371 31.65 -48.96 6.11
C PHE A 371 33.10 -48.54 6.00
N LYS A 372 34.03 -49.53 6.21
CA LYS A 372 35.47 -49.32 6.12
C LYS A 372 36.03 -50.03 4.92
N LEU A 373 36.90 -49.34 4.17
CA LEU A 373 37.59 -49.83 2.99
C LEU A 373 39.09 -49.79 3.20
N ASN A 374 39.82 -50.62 2.44
CA ASN A 374 41.27 -50.56 2.39
C ASN A 374 41.74 -49.43 1.46
N TRP A 375 43.06 -49.16 1.45
CA TRP A 375 43.70 -48.12 0.65
C TRP A 375 43.51 -48.23 -0.87
N LYS A 376 43.13 -49.38 -1.40
CA LYS A 376 42.81 -49.58 -2.82
C LYS A 376 41.77 -48.58 -3.33
N PHE A 377 40.92 -48.09 -2.45
CA PHE A 377 39.81 -47.19 -2.75
C PHE A 377 40.09 -45.73 -2.42
N VAL A 378 41.37 -45.35 -2.20
CA VAL A 378 41.79 -44.01 -1.83
C VAL A 378 41.32 -42.90 -2.80
N CYS A 379 41.09 -43.24 -4.05
CA CYS A 379 40.62 -42.32 -5.08
C CYS A 379 39.11 -42.03 -5.02
N LEU A 380 38.37 -42.55 -4.03
CA LEU A 380 36.96 -42.21 -3.85
C LEU A 380 36.83 -40.80 -3.33
N GLU A 381 35.95 -40.04 -3.96
CA GLU A 381 35.67 -38.63 -3.63
C GLU A 381 34.18 -38.43 -3.26
N PRO A 382 33.84 -37.42 -2.46
CA PRO A 382 32.46 -37.02 -2.26
C PRO A 382 31.75 -36.73 -3.59
N GLY A 383 30.55 -37.30 -3.77
CA GLY A 383 29.79 -37.20 -5.01
C GLY A 383 30.00 -38.40 -5.98
N ASP A 384 31.01 -39.26 -5.77
CA ASP A 384 31.19 -40.48 -6.55
C ASP A 384 30.01 -41.45 -6.35
N LEU A 385 29.64 -42.17 -7.42
CA LEU A 385 28.63 -43.22 -7.36
C LEU A 385 29.33 -44.59 -7.21
N ILE A 386 28.78 -45.38 -6.31
CA ILE A 386 29.17 -46.75 -6.04
C ILE A 386 27.94 -47.65 -5.96
N THR A 387 28.14 -48.95 -6.13
CA THR A 387 27.17 -49.96 -5.73
C THR A 387 27.64 -50.70 -4.51
N LEU A 388 26.73 -50.99 -3.58
CA LEU A 388 27.01 -51.79 -2.38
C LEU A 388 26.28 -53.11 -2.45
N THR A 389 27.02 -54.21 -2.22
CA THR A 389 26.44 -55.53 -2.09
C THR A 389 26.83 -56.15 -0.74
N ASP A 390 25.84 -56.38 0.09
CA ASP A 390 25.94 -57.10 1.37
C ASP A 390 24.59 -57.80 1.65
N TYR A 391 24.55 -59.07 1.32
CA TYR A 391 23.31 -59.85 1.44
C TYR A 391 22.85 -60.06 2.89
N ALA A 392 23.76 -59.91 3.87
CA ALA A 392 23.40 -60.03 5.29
C ALA A 392 22.47 -58.92 5.75
N VAL A 393 22.56 -57.73 5.13
CA VAL A 393 21.70 -56.54 5.40
C VAL A 393 20.75 -56.25 4.24
N GLY A 394 20.63 -57.18 3.27
CA GLY A 394 19.68 -57.06 2.17
C GLY A 394 20.10 -56.10 1.05
N LEU A 395 21.38 -55.81 0.92
CA LEU A 395 21.91 -54.96 -0.16
C LEU A 395 22.34 -55.80 -1.34
N ASP A 396 21.74 -55.58 -2.49
CA ASP A 396 22.11 -56.18 -3.78
C ASP A 396 22.30 -55.07 -4.80
N LYS A 397 23.58 -54.75 -5.07
CA LYS A 397 23.96 -53.64 -5.97
C LYS A 397 23.21 -52.32 -5.69
N GLN A 398 23.03 -52.03 -4.40
CA GLN A 398 22.36 -50.79 -4.01
C GLN A 398 23.18 -49.59 -4.47
N LEU A 399 22.61 -48.76 -5.33
CA LEU A 399 23.26 -47.53 -5.79
C LEU A 399 23.36 -46.56 -4.63
N CYS A 400 24.56 -46.02 -4.41
CA CYS A 400 24.87 -45.06 -3.36
C CYS A 400 25.79 -43.96 -3.89
N MET A 401 25.66 -42.77 -3.31
CA MET A 401 26.58 -41.64 -3.54
C MET A 401 27.44 -41.43 -2.29
N ILE A 402 28.73 -41.28 -2.49
CA ILE A 402 29.68 -40.97 -1.42
C ILE A 402 29.37 -39.58 -0.83
N ASP A 403 29.17 -39.53 0.48
CA ASP A 403 28.96 -38.29 1.26
C ASP A 403 30.28 -37.78 1.84
N SER A 404 31.07 -38.70 2.41
CA SER A 404 32.38 -38.37 2.96
C SER A 404 33.31 -39.59 2.98
N VAL A 405 34.61 -39.34 2.85
CA VAL A 405 35.69 -40.30 3.02
C VAL A 405 36.66 -39.74 4.06
N THR A 406 36.98 -40.50 5.07
CA THR A 406 37.94 -40.14 6.10
C THR A 406 38.94 -41.24 6.31
N GLU A 407 40.23 -40.94 6.18
CA GLU A 407 41.31 -41.86 6.48
C GLU A 407 41.61 -41.88 7.98
N ASP A 408 41.78 -43.08 8.55
CA ASP A 408 42.21 -43.23 9.93
C ASP A 408 43.73 -43.48 10.04
N GLY A 409 44.29 -43.40 11.24
CA GLY A 409 45.73 -43.56 11.47
C GLY A 409 46.29 -44.95 11.10
N SER A 410 45.43 -45.92 10.73
CA SER A 410 45.84 -47.27 10.26
C SER A 410 45.78 -47.41 8.74
N GLY A 411 45.48 -46.33 8.00
CA GLY A 411 45.37 -46.37 6.54
C GLY A 411 44.06 -46.97 6.05
N LEU A 412 43.03 -47.05 6.92
CA LEU A 412 41.71 -47.49 6.52
C LEU A 412 40.83 -46.28 6.22
N LEU A 413 40.01 -46.42 5.19
CA LEU A 413 39.06 -45.39 4.76
C LEU A 413 37.70 -45.65 5.38
N THR A 414 37.26 -44.79 6.24
CA THR A 414 35.86 -44.76 6.71
C THR A 414 35.04 -44.00 5.69
N VAL A 415 34.16 -44.71 5.01
CA VAL A 415 33.31 -44.17 3.96
C VAL A 415 31.87 -44.05 4.45
N THR A 416 31.30 -42.91 4.24
CA THR A 416 29.87 -42.67 4.42
C THR A 416 29.24 -42.48 3.05
N ALA A 417 28.17 -43.23 2.77
CA ALA A 417 27.43 -43.14 1.51
C ALA A 417 25.92 -43.02 1.76
N LEU A 418 25.26 -42.28 0.92
CA LEU A 418 23.81 -42.06 0.95
C LEU A 418 23.12 -42.90 -0.11
N ARG A 419 22.01 -43.52 0.25
CA ARG A 419 21.17 -44.22 -0.74
C ARG A 419 20.79 -43.29 -1.87
N ARG A 420 20.88 -43.79 -3.11
CA ARG A 420 20.46 -43.04 -4.30
C ARG A 420 19.54 -43.89 -5.17
N GLU A 421 18.62 -43.23 -5.85
CA GLU A 421 17.74 -43.84 -6.84
C GLU A 421 18.16 -43.34 -8.22
N ALA A 422 18.23 -44.25 -9.20
CA ALA A 422 18.50 -43.84 -10.58
C ALA A 422 17.26 -43.20 -11.18
N VAL A 423 17.36 -41.94 -11.61
CA VAL A 423 16.27 -41.19 -12.24
C VAL A 423 16.72 -40.58 -13.55
N VAL A 424 15.91 -40.74 -14.58
CA VAL A 424 16.24 -40.33 -15.96
C VAL A 424 15.50 -39.08 -16.40
N ASP A 425 14.38 -38.71 -15.76
CA ASP A 425 13.48 -37.67 -16.24
C ASP A 425 13.69 -36.32 -15.58
N GLU A 426 13.53 -35.24 -16.37
CA GLU A 426 13.51 -33.87 -15.92
C GLU A 426 12.18 -33.54 -15.26
N ILE A 427 12.20 -32.86 -14.11
CA ILE A 427 10.97 -32.38 -13.45
C ILE A 427 10.54 -31.02 -14.03
N LYS A 428 9.26 -30.90 -14.36
CA LYS A 428 8.63 -29.61 -14.64
C LYS A 428 8.16 -28.99 -13.32
N TYR A 429 8.73 -27.85 -12.98
CA TYR A 429 8.36 -27.09 -11.79
C TYR A 429 7.11 -26.24 -12.05
N ASN A 430 6.12 -26.36 -11.18
CA ASN A 430 4.94 -25.52 -11.22
C ASN A 430 5.13 -24.35 -10.24
N VAL A 431 5.59 -23.22 -10.75
CA VAL A 431 5.81 -22.02 -9.95
C VAL A 431 4.48 -21.28 -9.85
N PRO A 432 3.95 -21.04 -8.62
CA PRO A 432 2.78 -20.19 -8.46
C PRO A 432 3.10 -18.80 -9.03
N LYS A 433 2.27 -18.34 -9.98
CA LYS A 433 2.37 -16.95 -10.46
C LYS A 433 1.73 -16.05 -9.40
N HIS A 434 2.52 -15.57 -8.48
CA HIS A 434 2.10 -14.47 -7.61
C HIS A 434 2.29 -13.15 -8.36
N THR A 435 1.19 -12.45 -8.59
CA THR A 435 1.24 -11.06 -9.04
C THR A 435 1.52 -10.21 -7.81
N TYR A 436 2.76 -9.82 -7.62
CA TYR A 436 3.11 -8.83 -6.60
C TYR A 436 2.79 -7.45 -7.16
N ASN A 437 1.76 -6.83 -6.61
CA ASN A 437 1.54 -5.41 -6.84
C ASN A 437 2.62 -4.66 -6.05
N GLN A 438 3.63 -4.15 -6.74
CA GLN A 438 4.60 -3.25 -6.13
C GLN A 438 3.82 -2.05 -5.56
N ILE A 439 3.94 -1.86 -4.26
CA ILE A 439 3.35 -0.70 -3.60
C ILE A 439 4.13 0.53 -4.05
N ASN A 440 3.53 1.31 -4.93
CA ASN A 440 4.10 2.57 -5.37
C ASN A 440 3.66 3.69 -4.43
N PHE A 441 4.52 4.07 -3.48
CA PHE A 441 4.24 5.15 -2.53
C PHE A 441 4.01 6.52 -3.20
N ASN A 442 4.50 6.71 -4.43
CA ASN A 442 4.32 7.92 -5.22
C ASN A 442 3.19 7.81 -6.26
N ALA A 443 2.37 6.76 -6.19
CA ALA A 443 1.23 6.63 -7.09
C ALA A 443 0.34 7.87 -6.97
N GLU A 444 0.00 8.45 -8.13
CA GLU A 444 -0.93 9.59 -8.16
C GLU A 444 -2.29 9.15 -7.63
N PRO A 445 -2.88 9.88 -6.68
CA PRO A 445 -4.18 9.51 -6.10
C PRO A 445 -5.32 9.61 -7.12
N GLY A 446 -5.11 10.33 -8.23
CA GLY A 446 -6.16 10.72 -9.15
C GLY A 446 -7.11 11.76 -8.53
N ASN A 447 -7.99 12.32 -9.37
CA ASN A 447 -9.02 13.23 -8.90
C ASN A 447 -10.20 12.48 -8.27
N VAL A 448 -11.00 13.16 -7.47
CA VAL A 448 -12.29 12.63 -7.04
C VAL A 448 -13.24 12.45 -8.24
N ASN A 449 -14.18 11.51 -8.16
CA ASN A 449 -15.38 11.52 -8.98
C ASN A 449 -16.18 12.79 -8.72
N THR A 450 -17.06 13.19 -9.63
CA THR A 450 -17.96 14.30 -9.37
C THR A 450 -18.71 14.04 -8.06
N PRO A 451 -18.49 14.86 -7.00
CA PRO A 451 -19.11 14.62 -5.72
C PRO A 451 -20.62 14.86 -5.82
N LEU A 452 -21.38 14.07 -5.05
CA LEU A 452 -22.80 14.27 -4.93
C LEU A 452 -23.08 15.14 -3.68
N PHE A 453 -23.85 16.21 -3.87
CA PHE A 453 -24.29 17.08 -2.78
C PHE A 453 -25.71 16.71 -2.38
N ILE A 454 -25.91 16.40 -1.12
CA ILE A 454 -27.20 15.98 -0.56
C ILE A 454 -27.62 17.02 0.49
N THR A 455 -28.83 17.55 0.34
CA THR A 455 -29.52 18.31 1.41
C THR A 455 -30.32 17.29 2.22
N PRO A 456 -29.91 16.93 3.44
CA PRO A 456 -30.61 15.93 4.23
C PRO A 456 -31.92 16.49 4.84
N PRO A 457 -32.93 15.63 5.08
CA PRO A 457 -34.04 15.98 5.94
C PRO A 457 -33.56 16.41 7.34
N SER A 458 -34.28 17.34 7.99
CA SER A 458 -33.90 17.87 9.30
C SER A 458 -33.78 16.78 10.38
N GLU A 459 -34.60 15.75 10.31
CA GLU A 459 -34.57 14.58 11.22
C GLU A 459 -33.23 13.83 11.22
N LEU A 460 -32.50 13.87 10.12
CA LEU A 460 -31.20 13.21 9.96
C LEU A 460 -30.01 14.12 10.28
N THR A 461 -30.25 15.41 10.51
CA THR A 461 -29.16 16.36 10.78
C THR A 461 -28.75 16.33 12.25
N VAL A 462 -27.45 16.56 12.51
CA VAL A 462 -26.91 16.66 13.87
C VAL A 462 -26.51 18.07 14.23
N ALA A 463 -26.49 19.01 13.28
CA ALA A 463 -26.19 20.40 13.53
C ALA A 463 -27.35 21.07 14.29
N ALA A 464 -27.05 21.83 15.36
CA ALA A 464 -28.04 22.56 16.12
C ALA A 464 -28.83 23.59 15.28
N SER A 465 -28.34 23.97 14.11
CA SER A 465 -29.01 24.80 13.12
C SER A 465 -30.02 24.06 12.25
N GLY A 466 -29.94 22.72 12.18
CA GLY A 466 -30.63 21.88 11.20
C GLY A 466 -30.10 22.04 9.76
N LEU A 467 -29.07 22.85 9.54
CA LEU A 467 -28.55 23.15 8.22
C LEU A 467 -27.24 22.38 7.97
N GLU A 468 -27.32 21.37 7.16
CA GLU A 468 -26.19 20.56 6.72
C GLU A 468 -26.18 20.38 5.22
N VAL A 469 -24.99 20.19 4.65
CA VAL A 469 -24.80 19.67 3.30
C VAL A 469 -23.93 18.40 3.43
N TRP A 470 -24.46 17.28 2.96
CA TRP A 470 -23.71 16.03 2.95
C TRP A 470 -23.07 15.84 1.58
N LEU A 471 -21.79 15.45 1.59
CA LEU A 471 -21.04 15.18 0.39
C LEU A 471 -20.74 13.68 0.30
N ALA A 472 -21.11 13.09 -0.83
CA ALA A 472 -20.64 11.78 -1.21
C ALA A 472 -19.39 11.95 -2.08
N ILE A 473 -18.24 11.45 -1.60
CA ILE A 473 -16.92 11.66 -2.20
C ILE A 473 -16.29 10.29 -2.49
N GLN A 474 -15.81 10.09 -3.72
CA GLN A 474 -15.09 8.89 -4.15
C GLN A 474 -13.87 9.25 -4.97
N GLY A 475 -12.82 8.43 -4.89
CA GLY A 475 -11.68 8.52 -5.78
C GLY A 475 -11.89 7.80 -7.12
N LYS A 476 -11.15 8.22 -8.16
CA LYS A 476 -11.10 7.58 -9.48
C LYS A 476 -10.05 6.48 -9.59
N SER A 477 -9.20 6.30 -8.59
CA SER A 477 -8.04 5.42 -8.59
C SER A 477 -8.07 4.50 -7.38
N GLU A 478 -7.54 3.29 -7.52
CA GLU A 478 -7.29 2.36 -6.40
C GLU A 478 -6.29 2.91 -5.37
N TYR A 479 -5.45 3.87 -5.77
CA TYR A 479 -4.48 4.52 -4.89
C TYR A 479 -5.06 5.71 -4.12
N TRP A 480 -6.32 6.04 -4.33
CA TRP A 480 -6.99 7.14 -3.62
C TRP A 480 -7.15 6.82 -2.13
N GLY A 481 -6.54 7.61 -1.28
CA GLY A 481 -6.58 7.48 0.18
C GLY A 481 -7.50 8.45 0.87
N GLY A 482 -8.06 9.41 0.13
CA GLY A 482 -8.96 10.43 0.65
C GLY A 482 -8.82 11.76 -0.04
N ALA A 483 -9.58 12.75 0.44
CA ALA A 483 -9.50 14.13 0.01
C ALA A 483 -9.63 15.09 1.18
N SER A 484 -8.91 16.20 1.12
CA SER A 484 -9.12 17.33 2.03
C SER A 484 -10.30 18.14 1.53
N VAL A 485 -11.26 18.45 2.42
CA VAL A 485 -12.47 19.17 2.09
C VAL A 485 -12.27 20.66 2.36
N TYR A 486 -12.20 21.44 1.30
CA TYR A 486 -12.11 22.91 1.38
C TYR A 486 -13.43 23.51 0.94
N VAL A 487 -13.94 24.44 1.74
CA VAL A 487 -15.21 25.13 1.46
C VAL A 487 -15.05 26.64 1.46
N SER A 488 -15.87 27.32 0.69
CA SER A 488 -15.96 28.79 0.64
C SER A 488 -17.35 29.24 0.17
N THR A 489 -17.71 30.46 0.46
CA THR A 489 -18.86 31.15 -0.13
C THR A 489 -18.48 32.03 -1.33
N LYS A 490 -17.21 32.06 -1.70
CA LYS A 490 -16.67 32.81 -2.83
C LYS A 490 -15.48 32.06 -3.42
N ASP A 491 -15.43 31.93 -4.72
CA ASP A 491 -14.26 31.35 -5.38
C ASP A 491 -12.97 32.12 -5.05
N GLY A 492 -11.89 31.39 -4.76
CA GLY A 492 -10.58 31.93 -4.42
C GLY A 492 -10.32 32.16 -2.92
N ALA A 493 -11.30 31.95 -2.01
CA ALA A 493 -11.15 32.17 -0.57
C ALA A 493 -11.45 30.87 0.23
N TYR A 494 -10.82 29.76 -0.15
CA TYR A 494 -11.07 28.44 0.43
C TYR A 494 -10.44 28.28 1.81
N SER A 495 -11.19 27.67 2.73
CA SER A 495 -10.72 27.26 4.06
C SER A 495 -10.85 25.75 4.21
N LEU A 496 -9.86 25.12 4.80
CA LEU A 496 -9.91 23.68 5.12
C LEU A 496 -11.02 23.47 6.16
N TYR A 497 -12.00 22.64 5.80
CA TYR A 497 -13.07 22.23 6.70
C TYR A 497 -12.74 20.94 7.43
N GLY A 498 -12.10 19.98 6.73
CA GLY A 498 -11.64 18.72 7.30
C GLY A 498 -11.10 17.77 6.22
N VAL A 499 -10.98 16.51 6.60
CA VAL A 499 -10.44 15.45 5.73
C VAL A 499 -11.42 14.29 5.66
N HIS A 500 -11.66 13.78 4.48
CA HIS A 500 -12.46 12.61 4.20
C HIS A 500 -11.58 11.48 3.60
N ASN A 501 -11.53 10.34 4.25
CA ASN A 501 -10.62 9.24 3.92
C ASN A 501 -11.34 7.90 3.63
N ILE A 502 -12.63 7.95 3.34
CA ILE A 502 -13.47 6.80 3.03
C ILE A 502 -14.14 7.06 1.68
N ASN A 503 -14.22 6.06 0.80
CA ASN A 503 -15.03 6.16 -0.40
C ASN A 503 -16.51 6.11 -0.02
N SER A 504 -17.27 7.14 -0.37
CA SER A 504 -18.72 7.16 -0.17
C SER A 504 -19.40 6.19 -1.14
N ASN A 505 -20.48 5.59 -0.67
CA ASN A 505 -21.25 4.60 -1.42
C ASN A 505 -22.36 5.29 -2.23
N TYR A 506 -22.05 5.71 -3.46
CA TYR A 506 -23.01 6.35 -4.35
C TYR A 506 -22.81 5.93 -5.80
N GLY A 507 -23.79 6.22 -6.64
CA GLY A 507 -23.78 5.86 -8.04
C GLY A 507 -25.05 6.28 -8.78
N LYS A 508 -25.52 5.42 -9.69
CA LYS A 508 -26.68 5.69 -10.55
C LYS A 508 -27.70 4.57 -10.46
N ILE A 509 -29.00 4.91 -10.57
CA ILE A 509 -30.03 3.91 -10.76
C ILE A 509 -30.03 3.43 -12.23
N LEU A 510 -30.34 2.15 -12.44
CA LEU A 510 -30.32 1.49 -13.76
C LEU A 510 -31.73 1.19 -14.30
N THR A 511 -32.77 1.43 -13.52
CA THR A 511 -34.16 1.20 -13.90
C THR A 511 -35.01 2.40 -13.55
N ASP A 512 -35.98 2.74 -14.41
CA ASP A 512 -36.95 3.79 -14.10
C ASP A 512 -37.84 3.38 -12.91
N MET A 513 -38.20 4.34 -12.10
CA MET A 513 -39.09 4.15 -10.95
C MET A 513 -40.32 5.05 -11.06
N THR A 514 -41.51 4.52 -10.79
CA THR A 514 -42.70 5.30 -10.50
C THR A 514 -42.78 5.61 -9.00
N ALA A 515 -43.72 6.44 -8.57
CA ALA A 515 -43.92 6.71 -7.15
C ALA A 515 -44.27 5.43 -6.34
N ASP A 516 -44.90 4.44 -6.98
CA ASP A 516 -45.33 3.17 -6.36
C ASP A 516 -44.35 2.01 -6.59
N SER A 517 -43.19 2.26 -7.20
CA SER A 517 -42.21 1.19 -7.47
C SER A 517 -41.70 0.60 -6.17
N THR A 518 -41.70 -0.73 -6.10
CA THR A 518 -41.18 -1.52 -4.95
C THR A 518 -39.80 -2.12 -5.18
N THR A 519 -39.23 -1.90 -6.36
CA THR A 519 -37.91 -2.43 -6.76
C THR A 519 -37.12 -1.38 -7.55
N VAL A 520 -35.78 -1.44 -7.45
CA VAL A 520 -34.86 -0.62 -8.26
C VAL A 520 -33.53 -1.37 -8.44
N GLU A 521 -32.91 -1.21 -9.58
CA GLU A 521 -31.50 -1.61 -9.77
C GLU A 521 -30.58 -0.40 -9.64
N VAL A 522 -29.52 -0.59 -8.84
CA VAL A 522 -28.53 0.45 -8.57
C VAL A 522 -27.13 -0.02 -8.92
N LYS A 523 -26.30 0.88 -9.41
CA LYS A 523 -24.88 0.61 -9.71
C LYS A 523 -23.99 1.64 -9.03
N PHE A 524 -23.09 1.16 -8.18
CA PHE A 524 -22.09 1.99 -7.51
C PHE A 524 -21.00 2.44 -8.49
N SER A 525 -20.52 3.65 -8.31
CA SER A 525 -19.43 4.26 -9.09
C SER A 525 -18.04 3.98 -8.50
N ASN A 526 -17.94 3.20 -7.43
CA ASN A 526 -16.70 2.89 -6.73
C ASN A 526 -15.72 2.08 -7.61
N VAL A 527 -14.43 2.38 -7.52
CA VAL A 527 -13.37 1.64 -8.22
C VAL A 527 -13.22 0.23 -7.63
N GLY A 528 -13.34 0.08 -6.32
CA GLY A 528 -13.34 -1.22 -5.63
C GLY A 528 -14.71 -1.86 -5.57
N THR A 529 -14.77 -3.10 -5.07
CA THR A 529 -16.02 -3.81 -4.82
C THR A 529 -16.75 -3.19 -3.63
N VAL A 530 -18.03 -2.90 -3.77
CA VAL A 530 -18.91 -2.43 -2.68
C VAL A 530 -19.82 -3.57 -2.28
N GLU A 531 -19.89 -3.86 -0.99
CA GLU A 531 -20.83 -4.81 -0.43
C GLU A 531 -22.04 -4.06 0.14
N MET A 532 -23.26 -4.51 -0.22
CA MET A 532 -24.48 -4.04 0.38
C MET A 532 -24.96 -5.02 1.46
N LEU A 533 -25.56 -4.46 2.51
CA LEU A 533 -26.30 -5.28 3.48
C LEU A 533 -27.44 -6.02 2.75
N GLU A 534 -27.60 -7.32 3.00
CA GLU A 534 -28.67 -8.10 2.37
C GLU A 534 -30.05 -7.48 2.68
N GLY A 535 -30.23 -6.99 3.89
CA GLY A 535 -31.41 -6.28 4.35
C GLY A 535 -32.51 -7.19 4.89
N SER A 536 -33.33 -6.64 5.76
CA SER A 536 -34.56 -7.22 6.28
C SER A 536 -35.59 -6.10 6.51
N ALA A 537 -36.84 -6.46 6.79
CA ALA A 537 -37.86 -5.47 7.17
C ALA A 537 -37.45 -4.68 8.43
N ALA A 538 -36.86 -5.37 9.42
CA ALA A 538 -36.37 -4.72 10.63
C ALA A 538 -35.18 -3.76 10.36
N ASP A 539 -34.26 -4.13 9.45
CA ASP A 539 -33.15 -3.24 9.07
C ASP A 539 -33.67 -1.99 8.37
N ALA A 540 -34.67 -2.13 7.52
CA ALA A 540 -35.29 -1.02 6.82
C ALA A 540 -36.03 -0.06 7.80
N GLU A 541 -36.77 -0.60 8.77
CA GLU A 541 -37.43 0.18 9.81
C GLU A 541 -36.42 0.95 10.67
N ASN A 542 -35.29 0.31 11.02
CA ASN A 542 -34.23 0.90 11.85
C ASN A 542 -33.27 1.82 11.08
N GLY A 543 -33.48 2.07 9.79
CA GLY A 543 -32.67 2.98 8.99
C GLY A 543 -31.30 2.43 8.55
N LEU A 544 -31.03 1.13 8.71
CA LEU A 544 -29.76 0.51 8.32
C LEU A 544 -29.61 0.35 6.81
N THR A 545 -30.72 0.35 6.07
CA THR A 545 -30.78 0.23 4.61
C THR A 545 -31.23 1.51 3.91
N ASP A 546 -31.11 2.64 4.56
CA ASP A 546 -31.54 3.94 4.02
C ASP A 546 -30.69 4.37 2.82
N LEU A 547 -31.39 4.91 1.84
CA LEU A 547 -30.83 5.44 0.59
C LEU A 547 -31.43 6.83 0.32
N TRP A 548 -30.67 7.63 -0.39
CA TRP A 548 -31.15 8.86 -1.01
C TRP A 548 -31.12 8.70 -2.53
N ILE A 549 -32.22 8.99 -3.21
CA ILE A 549 -32.32 9.02 -4.68
C ILE A 549 -32.89 10.36 -5.09
N ASN A 550 -32.07 11.21 -5.69
CA ASN A 550 -32.46 12.50 -6.28
C ASN A 550 -33.52 13.26 -5.45
N GLY A 551 -33.30 13.43 -4.14
CA GLY A 551 -34.17 14.18 -3.20
C GLY A 551 -35.24 13.35 -2.52
N GLU A 552 -35.31 12.04 -2.67
CA GLU A 552 -36.18 11.16 -1.90
C GLU A 552 -35.32 10.26 -0.99
N CYS A 553 -35.74 10.08 0.24
CA CYS A 553 -35.20 9.08 1.15
C CYS A 553 -36.08 7.83 1.13
N LEU A 554 -35.47 6.69 1.00
CA LEU A 554 -36.15 5.39 0.97
C LEU A 554 -35.26 4.32 1.61
N ALA A 555 -35.83 3.16 1.97
CA ALA A 555 -35.09 2.01 2.46
C ALA A 555 -35.47 0.77 1.65
N TYR A 556 -34.62 -0.26 1.67
CA TYR A 556 -34.92 -1.54 1.06
C TYR A 556 -34.94 -2.64 2.12
N THR A 557 -35.79 -3.66 1.90
CA THR A 557 -35.87 -4.83 2.78
C THR A 557 -35.04 -6.01 2.30
N ARG A 558 -34.57 -5.98 1.04
CA ARG A 558 -33.71 -7.01 0.46
C ARG A 558 -32.82 -6.43 -0.64
N SER A 559 -31.58 -6.86 -0.67
CA SER A 559 -30.65 -6.61 -1.78
C SER A 559 -30.14 -7.91 -2.39
N THR A 560 -29.96 -7.94 -3.70
CA THR A 560 -29.43 -9.09 -4.45
C THR A 560 -28.36 -8.59 -5.41
N LEU A 561 -27.15 -9.17 -5.35
CA LEU A 561 -26.05 -8.85 -6.28
C LEU A 561 -26.40 -9.38 -7.68
N VAL A 562 -26.45 -8.49 -8.67
CA VAL A 562 -26.76 -8.82 -10.08
C VAL A 562 -25.47 -8.87 -10.91
N ALA A 563 -24.55 -7.93 -10.69
CA ALA A 563 -23.25 -7.86 -11.33
C ALA A 563 -22.29 -7.10 -10.41
N VAL A 564 -21.02 -6.99 -10.80
CA VAL A 564 -20.02 -6.23 -10.02
C VAL A 564 -20.55 -4.81 -9.75
N ASN A 565 -20.59 -4.45 -8.47
CA ASN A 565 -21.12 -3.17 -7.95
C ASN A 565 -22.57 -2.85 -8.38
N THR A 566 -23.35 -3.86 -8.80
CA THR A 566 -24.72 -3.69 -9.25
C THR A 566 -25.65 -4.57 -8.41
N TYR A 567 -26.62 -3.94 -7.80
CA TYR A 567 -27.59 -4.59 -6.91
C TYR A 567 -29.01 -4.32 -7.35
N ARG A 568 -29.86 -5.34 -7.23
CA ARG A 568 -31.32 -5.20 -7.26
C ARG A 568 -31.80 -5.06 -5.83
N LEU A 569 -32.53 -3.98 -5.56
CA LEU A 569 -33.14 -3.68 -4.26
C LEU A 569 -34.63 -3.95 -4.35
N GLU A 570 -35.18 -4.63 -3.37
CA GLU A 570 -36.58 -5.08 -3.33
C GLU A 570 -37.22 -4.68 -2.01
N GLY A 571 -38.57 -4.57 -2.01
CA GLY A 571 -39.36 -4.18 -0.84
C GLY A 571 -39.03 -2.75 -0.39
N LEU A 572 -39.09 -1.81 -1.33
CA LEU A 572 -38.74 -0.41 -1.06
C LEU A 572 -39.77 0.25 -0.14
N LEU A 573 -39.32 0.81 0.96
CA LEU A 573 -40.08 1.71 1.83
C LEU A 573 -39.82 3.14 1.36
N ARG A 574 -40.79 3.70 0.62
CA ARG A 574 -40.67 5.00 -0.04
C ARG A 574 -41.02 6.15 0.90
N GLY A 575 -40.52 7.33 0.59
CA GLY A 575 -40.90 8.57 1.26
C GLY A 575 -40.50 8.65 2.74
N ARG A 576 -39.38 8.05 3.13
CA ARG A 576 -38.89 8.12 4.51
C ARG A 576 -38.51 9.55 4.89
N TYR A 577 -38.54 9.84 6.18
CA TYR A 577 -38.25 11.18 6.74
C TYR A 577 -39.05 12.29 6.07
N ASN A 578 -40.32 12.02 5.80
CA ASN A 578 -41.29 12.93 5.15
C ASN A 578 -40.86 13.44 3.77
N THR A 579 -39.99 12.70 3.07
CA THR A 579 -39.71 12.99 1.68
C THR A 579 -40.86 12.49 0.80
N ALA A 580 -41.20 13.23 -0.26
CA ALA A 580 -42.30 12.83 -1.14
C ALA A 580 -41.88 11.70 -2.09
N PRO A 581 -42.58 10.54 -2.13
CA PRO A 581 -42.39 9.55 -3.18
C PRO A 581 -42.63 10.15 -4.56
N LYS A 582 -41.64 10.01 -5.48
CA LYS A 582 -41.74 10.57 -6.83
C LYS A 582 -41.15 9.62 -7.88
N PRO A 583 -41.45 9.80 -9.14
CA PRO A 583 -40.79 9.11 -10.22
C PRO A 583 -39.30 9.46 -10.28
N HIS A 584 -38.46 8.46 -10.57
CA HIS A 584 -37.03 8.61 -10.83
C HIS A 584 -36.70 7.98 -12.17
N ALA A 585 -35.85 8.66 -12.95
CA ALA A 585 -35.42 8.19 -14.27
C ALA A 585 -34.11 7.42 -14.18
N ILE A 586 -33.92 6.48 -15.09
CA ILE A 586 -32.63 5.80 -15.26
C ILE A 586 -31.49 6.83 -15.37
N GLY A 587 -30.43 6.63 -14.61
CA GLY A 587 -29.30 7.57 -14.55
C GLY A 587 -29.38 8.62 -13.41
N ASP A 588 -30.49 8.69 -12.66
CA ASP A 588 -30.58 9.52 -11.45
C ASP A 588 -29.53 9.08 -10.43
N ASP A 589 -29.04 10.03 -9.64
CA ASP A 589 -28.06 9.78 -8.62
C ASP A 589 -28.69 9.12 -7.39
N PHE A 590 -27.99 8.15 -6.84
CA PHE A 590 -28.32 7.58 -5.53
C PHE A 590 -27.10 7.57 -4.61
N ALA A 591 -27.32 7.58 -3.31
CA ALA A 591 -26.30 7.39 -2.28
C ALA A 591 -26.86 6.58 -1.11
N ARG A 592 -26.02 5.76 -0.48
CA ARG A 592 -26.35 5.19 0.83
C ARG A 592 -26.24 6.27 1.90
N LEU A 593 -27.25 6.33 2.78
CA LEU A 593 -27.24 7.22 3.93
C LEU A 593 -26.51 6.52 5.10
N ASP A 594 -25.19 6.37 4.97
CA ASP A 594 -24.34 5.71 5.94
C ASP A 594 -23.17 6.59 6.40
N GLY A 595 -22.31 6.05 7.25
CA GLY A 595 -21.15 6.77 7.79
C GLY A 595 -20.08 7.14 6.75
N SER A 596 -20.24 6.76 5.48
CA SER A 596 -19.33 7.13 4.40
C SER A 596 -19.57 8.51 3.81
N LEU A 597 -20.65 9.20 4.20
CA LEU A 597 -20.95 10.56 3.76
C LEU A 597 -20.23 11.59 4.64
N TYR A 598 -19.65 12.61 4.00
CA TYR A 598 -19.00 13.71 4.70
C TYR A 598 -20.01 14.81 5.01
N ARG A 599 -20.18 15.19 6.28
CA ARG A 599 -21.19 16.16 6.74
C ARG A 599 -20.57 17.54 6.94
N VAL A 600 -21.03 18.52 6.18
CA VAL A 600 -20.68 19.94 6.35
C VAL A 600 -21.79 20.63 7.13
N GLN A 601 -21.53 20.94 8.39
CA GLN A 601 -22.46 21.66 9.26
C GLN A 601 -22.36 23.15 9.03
N LEU A 602 -23.48 23.83 8.84
CA LEU A 602 -23.54 25.22 8.47
C LEU A 602 -24.38 26.02 9.47
N THR A 603 -24.14 27.30 9.53
CA THR A 603 -25.01 28.23 10.28
C THR A 603 -26.08 28.83 9.34
N LYS A 604 -27.20 29.27 9.89
CA LYS A 604 -28.32 29.83 9.10
C LYS A 604 -27.92 30.97 8.15
N ASN A 605 -26.80 31.65 8.42
CA ASN A 605 -26.29 32.74 7.58
C ASN A 605 -25.83 32.25 6.17
N TYR A 606 -25.72 30.94 5.97
CA TYR A 606 -25.34 30.34 4.69
C TYR A 606 -26.52 29.95 3.80
N LEU A 607 -27.74 29.99 4.34
CA LEU A 607 -28.96 29.67 3.60
C LEU A 607 -29.09 30.57 2.36
N GLY A 608 -29.37 29.98 1.20
CA GLY A 608 -29.48 30.65 -0.09
C GLY A 608 -28.16 31.06 -0.73
N LYS A 609 -27.02 30.84 -0.08
CA LYS A 609 -25.69 31.12 -0.66
C LYS A 609 -25.16 29.94 -1.43
N THR A 610 -24.32 30.22 -2.43
CA THR A 610 -23.58 29.20 -3.13
C THR A 610 -22.34 28.78 -2.33
N MET A 611 -22.23 27.50 -2.02
CA MET A 611 -21.02 26.88 -1.47
C MET A 611 -20.11 26.46 -2.62
N TYR A 612 -18.86 26.88 -2.57
CA TYR A 612 -17.78 26.42 -3.42
C TYR A 612 -16.97 25.40 -2.64
N CYS A 613 -16.70 24.24 -3.25
CA CYS A 613 -15.98 23.13 -2.62
C CYS A 613 -14.81 22.69 -3.51
N LYS A 614 -13.63 22.52 -2.93
CA LYS A 614 -12.47 21.90 -3.57
C LYS A 614 -12.05 20.66 -2.80
N LEU A 615 -11.67 19.59 -3.50
CA LEU A 615 -11.40 18.28 -2.94
C LEU A 615 -10.02 17.75 -3.41
N PRO A 616 -8.90 18.37 -2.98
CA PRO A 616 -7.57 17.86 -3.28
C PRO A 616 -7.39 16.46 -2.68
N SER A 617 -7.16 15.48 -3.57
CA SER A 617 -6.96 14.08 -3.22
C SER A 617 -5.55 13.83 -2.67
N PHE A 618 -5.40 12.80 -1.85
CA PHE A 618 -4.11 12.23 -1.44
C PHE A 618 -4.14 10.71 -1.59
N ASN A 619 -2.96 10.10 -1.77
CA ASN A 619 -2.90 8.66 -1.91
C ASN A 619 -2.96 7.95 -0.55
N THR A 620 -3.24 6.64 -0.59
CA THR A 620 -3.41 5.78 0.59
C THR A 620 -2.18 5.77 1.50
N LEU A 621 -0.98 5.92 0.93
CA LEU A 621 0.29 5.70 1.63
C LEU A 621 0.96 7.01 2.06
N LYS A 622 1.09 7.97 1.15
CA LYS A 622 1.85 9.21 1.39
C LYS A 622 1.05 10.28 2.09
N LYS A 623 -0.29 10.28 1.92
CA LYS A 623 -1.23 11.25 2.50
C LYS A 623 -0.92 12.75 2.21
N SER A 624 -0.09 13.03 1.21
CA SER A 624 0.16 14.41 0.75
C SER A 624 -0.92 14.82 -0.24
N PRO A 625 -1.75 15.83 0.05
CA PRO A 625 -2.81 16.24 -0.85
C PRO A 625 -2.26 16.93 -2.11
N GLN A 626 -3.02 16.85 -3.20
CA GLN A 626 -2.80 17.64 -4.41
C GLN A 626 -2.80 19.14 -4.07
N ALA A 627 -2.12 19.94 -4.87
CA ALA A 627 -2.16 21.38 -4.69
C ALA A 627 -3.57 21.94 -4.94
N LEU A 628 -4.03 22.84 -4.07
CA LEU A 628 -5.38 23.38 -4.14
C LEU A 628 -5.70 24.09 -5.46
N ASN A 629 -4.67 24.62 -6.15
CA ASN A 629 -4.83 25.28 -7.45
C ASN A 629 -5.00 24.31 -8.60
N ASP A 630 -4.59 23.06 -8.44
CA ASP A 630 -4.61 22.03 -9.50
C ASP A 630 -5.93 21.25 -9.53
N VAL A 631 -6.81 21.46 -8.55
CA VAL A 631 -8.11 20.78 -8.49
C VAL A 631 -9.25 21.72 -8.85
N VAL A 632 -10.24 21.16 -9.55
CA VAL A 632 -11.48 21.87 -9.91
C VAL A 632 -12.30 22.17 -8.69
N PHE A 633 -13.12 23.22 -8.73
CA PHE A 633 -14.12 23.47 -7.73
C PHE A 633 -15.49 22.91 -8.16
N TYR A 634 -16.29 22.58 -7.16
CA TYR A 634 -17.69 22.20 -7.30
C TYR A 634 -18.55 23.22 -6.58
N THR A 635 -19.80 23.41 -7.06
CA THR A 635 -20.72 24.36 -6.45
C THR A 635 -22.03 23.71 -6.02
N HIS A 636 -22.60 24.18 -4.95
CA HIS A 636 -23.91 23.77 -4.48
C HIS A 636 -24.64 24.97 -3.82
N THR A 637 -25.91 25.16 -4.17
CA THR A 637 -26.72 26.19 -3.51
C THR A 637 -27.28 25.60 -2.21
N ILE A 638 -26.94 26.22 -1.10
CA ILE A 638 -27.36 25.77 0.22
C ILE A 638 -28.85 26.05 0.41
N SER A 639 -29.63 24.99 0.56
CA SER A 639 -31.07 25.03 0.78
C SER A 639 -31.45 24.22 2.03
N LEU A 640 -32.62 24.46 2.55
CA LEU A 640 -33.28 23.53 3.46
C LEU A 640 -33.91 22.40 2.62
N TYR A 641 -34.09 21.26 3.25
CA TYR A 641 -34.99 20.23 2.71
C TYR A 641 -36.42 20.79 2.66
N ASP A 642 -37.26 20.31 1.72
CA ASP A 642 -38.65 20.76 1.62
C ASP A 642 -39.40 20.53 2.93
N ILE A 643 -39.86 21.65 3.56
CA ILE A 643 -40.62 21.61 4.78
C ILE A 643 -42.08 21.39 4.41
N PRO A 644 -42.77 20.36 4.94
CA PRO A 644 -44.17 20.12 4.62
C PRO A 644 -45.05 21.31 5.00
N ASN A 645 -45.90 21.75 4.10
CA ASN A 645 -46.82 22.86 4.36
C ASN A 645 -47.97 22.44 5.30
N VAL A 646 -48.47 23.42 6.09
CA VAL A 646 -49.72 23.27 6.84
C VAL A 646 -50.90 23.12 5.88
N SER A 647 -51.98 22.52 6.33
CA SER A 647 -53.23 22.38 5.55
C SER A 647 -54.43 23.01 6.26
N ASN A 648 -55.55 23.09 5.54
CA ASN A 648 -56.84 23.53 6.06
C ASN A 648 -56.77 24.89 6.79
N ILE A 649 -56.06 25.89 6.21
CA ILE A 649 -56.01 27.22 6.79
C ILE A 649 -57.37 27.86 6.71
N THR A 650 -57.84 28.46 7.82
CA THR A 650 -59.04 29.29 7.84
C THR A 650 -58.73 30.64 8.48
N ALA A 651 -59.47 31.68 8.14
CA ALA A 651 -59.38 33.03 8.70
C ALA A 651 -60.76 33.54 9.07
N GLY A 652 -61.06 33.56 10.37
CA GLY A 652 -62.29 34.08 10.93
C GLY A 652 -62.15 35.56 11.35
N VAL A 653 -62.93 36.46 10.75
CA VAL A 653 -62.86 37.87 11.04
C VAL A 653 -63.79 38.17 12.19
N ILE A 654 -63.29 38.81 13.26
CA ILE A 654 -64.01 39.16 14.50
C ILE A 654 -63.94 40.70 14.73
N ASN A 655 -65.05 41.34 14.81
CA ASN A 655 -65.14 42.78 15.13
C ASN A 655 -64.72 43.03 16.59
N ALA A 656 -63.69 43.84 16.82
CA ALA A 656 -63.20 44.24 18.13
C ALA A 656 -63.62 45.70 18.55
N GLY A 657 -64.62 46.25 17.91
CA GLY A 657 -65.13 47.60 18.13
C GLY A 657 -64.11 48.68 17.75
N ILE A 658 -63.98 49.72 18.56
CA ILE A 658 -63.05 50.83 18.30
C ILE A 658 -61.57 50.44 18.15
N ARG A 659 -61.20 49.20 18.47
CA ARG A 659 -59.83 48.69 18.35
C ARG A 659 -59.52 48.11 16.95
N GLY A 660 -60.57 47.94 16.10
CA GLY A 660 -60.41 47.37 14.77
C GLY A 660 -60.93 45.94 14.66
N TRP A 661 -60.45 45.24 13.67
CA TRP A 661 -60.79 43.87 13.40
C TRP A 661 -59.70 42.95 13.87
N ASN A 662 -60.07 41.86 14.55
CA ASN A 662 -59.18 40.71 14.82
C ASN A 662 -59.49 39.62 13.85
N VAL A 663 -58.44 38.85 13.46
CA VAL A 663 -58.58 37.67 12.55
C VAL A 663 -57.99 36.48 13.23
N GLU A 664 -58.83 35.51 13.53
CA GLU A 664 -58.42 34.25 14.06
C GLU A 664 -58.00 33.35 12.87
N VAL A 665 -56.72 32.98 12.78
CA VAL A 665 -56.20 32.11 11.78
C VAL A 665 -55.98 30.73 12.42
N THR A 666 -56.60 29.71 11.84
CA THR A 666 -56.41 28.30 12.27
C THR A 666 -55.88 27.46 11.12
N TRP A 667 -55.21 26.38 11.44
CA TRP A 667 -54.67 25.46 10.47
C TRP A 667 -54.51 24.07 11.05
N THR A 668 -54.36 23.07 10.17
CA THR A 668 -53.98 21.71 10.53
C THR A 668 -52.46 21.55 10.35
N ALA A 669 -51.79 21.13 11.41
CA ALA A 669 -50.37 20.81 11.37
C ALA A 669 -50.10 19.67 10.37
N PRO A 670 -48.98 19.65 9.65
CA PRO A 670 -48.57 18.51 8.86
C PRO A 670 -48.28 17.30 9.79
N ASP A 671 -48.52 16.12 9.29
CA ASP A 671 -48.09 14.87 9.96
C ASP A 671 -46.58 14.71 9.78
N TRP A 672 -45.83 15.47 10.57
CA TRP A 672 -44.39 15.58 10.50
C TRP A 672 -43.79 15.70 11.90
N ALA A 673 -42.88 14.76 12.24
CA ALA A 673 -42.33 14.64 13.59
C ALA A 673 -41.56 15.89 14.03
N ASP A 674 -40.99 16.65 13.08
CA ASP A 674 -40.21 17.85 13.34
C ASP A 674 -41.04 19.14 13.37
N TYR A 675 -42.38 19.06 13.22
CA TYR A 675 -43.26 20.21 13.32
C TYR A 675 -43.22 20.80 14.72
N SER A 676 -42.92 22.08 14.81
CA SER A 676 -42.96 22.83 16.08
C SER A 676 -44.15 23.78 16.16
N GLN A 677 -44.29 24.65 15.16
CA GLN A 677 -45.29 25.72 15.14
C GLN A 677 -45.59 26.19 13.72
N GLY A 678 -46.72 26.87 13.50
CA GLY A 678 -46.97 27.68 12.30
C GLY A 678 -46.50 29.11 12.52
N ARG A 679 -45.74 29.68 11.60
CA ARG A 679 -45.36 31.10 11.57
C ARG A 679 -46.33 31.88 10.70
N VAL A 680 -47.05 32.78 11.31
CA VAL A 680 -48.11 33.54 10.63
C VAL A 680 -47.58 34.90 10.17
N CYS A 681 -47.78 35.18 8.89
CA CYS A 681 -47.54 36.49 8.25
C CYS A 681 -48.78 36.90 7.48
N TYR A 682 -49.05 38.19 7.37
CA TYR A 682 -50.12 38.71 6.54
C TYR A 682 -49.72 39.98 5.78
N LYS A 683 -50.42 40.29 4.71
CA LYS A 683 -50.31 41.57 3.96
C LYS A 683 -51.62 41.93 3.31
N ALA A 684 -51.82 43.24 3.04
CA ALA A 684 -52.87 43.62 2.11
C ALA A 684 -52.56 42.99 0.73
N LYS A 685 -53.56 42.53 -0.02
CA LYS A 685 -53.39 41.84 -1.27
C LYS A 685 -52.53 42.60 -2.30
N ALA A 686 -52.65 43.94 -2.30
CA ALA A 686 -51.87 44.85 -3.14
C ALA A 686 -50.45 45.16 -2.62
N ALA A 687 -50.13 44.78 -1.38
CA ALA A 687 -48.83 45.07 -0.76
C ALA A 687 -47.78 44.05 -1.19
N LYS A 688 -46.54 44.51 -1.36
CA LYS A 688 -45.41 43.63 -1.70
C LYS A 688 -44.79 42.98 -0.47
N GLU A 689 -44.84 43.62 0.67
CA GLU A 689 -44.14 43.16 1.88
C GLU A 689 -45.08 42.46 2.86
N TRP A 690 -44.59 41.42 3.50
CA TRP A 690 -45.27 40.64 4.50
C TRP A 690 -45.04 41.23 5.93
N SER A 691 -46.12 41.36 6.70
CA SER A 691 -46.05 41.69 8.12
C SER A 691 -46.05 40.42 8.94
N TYR A 692 -45.03 40.23 9.78
CA TYR A 692 -44.94 39.11 10.70
C TYR A 692 -45.84 39.36 11.92
N VAL A 693 -46.62 38.32 12.32
CA VAL A 693 -47.54 38.38 13.45
C VAL A 693 -46.99 37.63 14.65
N GLY A 694 -46.61 36.41 14.46
CA GLY A 694 -46.15 35.53 15.54
C GLY A 694 -46.12 34.06 15.12
N VAL A 695 -46.00 33.18 16.10
CA VAL A 695 -46.04 31.72 15.94
C VAL A 695 -47.13 31.11 16.83
N GLY A 696 -47.75 30.04 16.37
CA GLY A 696 -48.74 29.28 17.11
C GLY A 696 -48.68 27.79 16.76
N VAL A 697 -49.21 26.89 17.57
CA VAL A 697 -49.24 25.47 17.29
C VAL A 697 -50.25 25.15 16.18
N ASN A 698 -51.53 25.55 16.36
CA ASN A 698 -52.61 25.29 15.41
C ASN A 698 -53.48 26.54 15.15
N SER A 699 -53.25 27.62 15.88
CA SER A 699 -53.98 28.89 15.71
C SER A 699 -53.16 30.10 16.15
N LEU A 700 -53.51 31.27 15.61
CA LEU A 700 -52.96 32.56 16.01
C LEU A 700 -53.96 33.68 15.71
N LEU A 701 -54.05 34.71 16.60
CA LEU A 701 -54.90 35.85 16.45
C LEU A 701 -54.14 37.08 15.93
N ILE A 702 -54.46 37.50 14.69
CA ILE A 702 -54.03 38.82 14.16
C ILE A 702 -54.90 39.87 14.78
N LYS A 703 -54.34 40.93 15.43
CA LYS A 703 -55.06 41.93 16.18
C LYS A 703 -55.02 43.29 15.50
N ASN A 704 -56.12 44.07 15.68
CA ASN A 704 -56.20 45.51 15.42
C ASN A 704 -55.97 45.90 13.94
N ILE A 705 -56.51 45.16 12.98
CA ILE A 705 -56.52 45.58 11.57
C ILE A 705 -57.61 46.66 11.44
N ARG A 706 -57.26 47.87 10.98
CA ARG A 706 -58.17 49.02 10.95
C ARG A 706 -58.67 49.38 9.57
N THR A 707 -58.03 48.93 8.53
CA THR A 707 -58.33 49.29 7.14
C THR A 707 -59.15 48.21 6.47
N ALA A 708 -60.26 48.61 5.81
CA ALA A 708 -61.03 47.69 4.97
C ALA A 708 -60.21 47.24 3.74
N GLY A 709 -60.46 46.06 3.29
CA GLY A 709 -59.78 45.54 2.13
C GLY A 709 -59.58 44.01 2.11
N THR A 710 -59.03 43.53 0.99
CA THR A 710 -58.65 42.12 0.89
C THR A 710 -57.22 41.92 1.35
N TYR A 711 -57.02 40.93 2.21
CA TYR A 711 -55.74 40.56 2.78
C TYR A 711 -55.39 39.12 2.43
N VAL A 712 -54.10 38.84 2.44
CA VAL A 712 -53.55 37.48 2.30
C VAL A 712 -52.87 37.15 3.60
N VAL A 713 -53.15 36.00 4.15
CA VAL A 713 -52.41 35.39 5.28
C VAL A 713 -51.66 34.19 4.81
N SER A 714 -50.42 34.05 5.25
CA SER A 714 -49.54 32.88 5.03
C SER A 714 -49.23 32.26 6.38
N VAL A 715 -49.24 30.92 6.40
CA VAL A 715 -48.80 30.16 7.56
C VAL A 715 -47.68 29.22 7.10
N ALA A 716 -46.47 29.58 7.47
CA ALA A 716 -45.27 28.79 7.18
C ALA A 716 -45.00 27.79 8.32
N THR A 717 -44.82 26.53 7.99
CA THR A 717 -44.38 25.50 8.91
C THR A 717 -43.03 25.90 9.51
N LYS A 718 -42.90 25.77 10.82
CA LYS A 718 -41.65 25.98 11.55
C LYS A 718 -41.25 24.68 12.23
N ASP A 719 -40.02 24.22 11.97
CA ASP A 719 -39.45 23.02 12.58
C ASP A 719 -38.96 23.25 14.03
N THR A 720 -38.52 22.15 14.69
CA THR A 720 -37.97 22.21 16.05
C THR A 720 -36.65 22.99 16.11
N ASN A 721 -35.90 23.09 15.01
CA ASN A 721 -34.67 23.88 14.87
C ASN A 721 -34.96 25.37 14.56
N GLY A 722 -36.24 25.71 14.34
CA GLY A 722 -36.69 27.07 14.01
C GLY A 722 -36.51 27.46 12.55
N ASN A 723 -36.28 26.51 11.63
CA ASN A 723 -36.32 26.74 10.20
C ASN A 723 -37.77 26.81 9.73
N HIS A 724 -38.07 27.58 8.69
CA HIS A 724 -39.39 27.75 8.12
C HIS A 724 -39.26 28.22 6.68
N GLU A 725 -40.23 27.88 5.85
CA GLU A 725 -40.39 28.42 4.51
C GLU A 725 -40.63 29.93 4.49
N THR A 726 -40.43 30.56 3.33
CA THR A 726 -40.82 31.94 3.12
C THR A 726 -42.34 32.05 3.03
N PRO A 727 -42.94 33.21 3.40
CA PRO A 727 -44.39 33.38 3.30
C PRO A 727 -44.93 33.15 1.86
N ASP A 728 -44.13 33.44 0.81
CA ASP A 728 -44.53 33.25 -0.57
C ASP A 728 -44.52 31.78 -1.01
N ALA A 729 -43.67 30.94 -0.41
CA ALA A 729 -43.59 29.49 -0.67
C ALA A 729 -44.56 28.68 0.22
N SER A 730 -45.13 29.27 1.24
CA SER A 730 -46.00 28.61 2.22
C SER A 730 -47.47 28.66 1.84
N THR A 731 -48.30 27.84 2.50
CA THR A 731 -49.76 27.86 2.26
C THR A 731 -50.39 29.20 2.60
N GLN A 732 -51.23 29.75 1.70
CA GLN A 732 -51.84 31.07 1.79
C GLN A 732 -53.33 30.97 1.57
N ILE A 733 -54.07 31.87 2.25
CA ILE A 733 -55.51 32.10 1.97
C ILE A 733 -55.80 33.60 2.00
N GLU A 734 -56.87 33.99 1.33
CA GLU A 734 -57.39 35.37 1.33
C GLU A 734 -58.53 35.49 2.34
N PHE A 735 -58.62 36.69 2.97
CA PHE A 735 -59.74 37.07 3.76
C PHE A 735 -60.10 38.55 3.52
N VAL A 736 -61.31 38.92 3.78
CA VAL A 736 -61.82 40.28 3.50
C VAL A 736 -62.33 40.96 4.78
N ILE A 737 -61.97 42.20 4.97
CA ILE A 737 -62.51 43.12 5.97
C ILE A 737 -63.40 44.14 5.20
N THR A 738 -64.72 44.13 5.48
CA THR A 738 -65.70 44.81 4.67
C THR A 738 -65.99 46.26 5.14
N GLU A 739 -65.63 46.60 6.36
CA GLU A 739 -65.90 47.92 6.93
C GLU A 739 -64.66 48.51 7.62
N GLU A 740 -64.46 49.85 7.48
CA GLU A 740 -63.44 50.57 8.26
C GLU A 740 -63.90 50.83 9.67
N VAL A 741 -63.01 50.88 10.64
CA VAL A 741 -63.29 51.24 12.00
C VAL A 741 -63.49 52.76 12.04
N GLN A 742 -64.69 53.21 12.32
CA GLN A 742 -64.94 54.64 12.59
C GLN A 742 -64.20 55.09 13.85
N SER A 743 -63.37 56.14 13.72
CA SER A 743 -62.54 56.71 14.76
C SER A 743 -63.34 57.33 15.87
#